data_127e916c0ffcfaddb7c50ae356c18786
#
_entry.id   127e916c0ffcfaddb7c50ae356c18786
#
_cell.length_a   1.000
_cell.length_b   1.000
_cell.length_c   1.000
_cell.angle_alpha   90.00
_cell.angle_beta   90.00
_cell.angle_gamma   90.00
#
_symmetry.space_group_name_H-M   'P 1'
#
loop_
_entity.id
_entity.type
_entity.pdbx_description
1 polymer ?
#
loop_
_entity_poly.entity_id
_entity_poly.type
_entity_poly.pdbx_seq_one_letter_code
_entity_poly.pdbx_strand_id
1 'polypeptide(L)'
;MDDDKITTPEYSNTQDDVIDTTGVEKRTLEDVMEDSFLRYSMSVIIDRALPDVRDGLKPVHRRILYSMNQNGNRSASKFVKSARIVGDVMGKYHPHGDSAIYNSMVRLAQSWSLRYPLIQGQGNFGSMDGDEAAAMRYTEARMAKPADEMLIDIDKDTIDFRDNFDGSEQEPVVLPAKLPNLLLNGQIGIAVGMATNIPSHNLGELVDASIELIDNKEATIDDLLRHVKGPDFPTGATVYGGAPMRQAYQTGRGSVMMRAVADIEETKRGRHQIVVTEVPYGVNKASLIEKIAELVRDKKLTGISDLRDESARGAVRVVVELKKDAYPKKLLNQLYKLTALQTSFSFNMLALVDGIQPRILGLHEMLSEFIKHRQKVVRRRTEFELKKAKERAHILEGYKIALDHIDEVIKTIRASKTQDEAEKALIAKFTLSEIQAKAILAMQLRRLTGLEREAIENELKELQALIKKLEAILADEQEILNVIKVELLEMKEKYGDERRTKIINHELGKFSDEELIPEEDSVILLTVENYIKRTLVSEYRRQNRGGKGKRGMTTKDEDVIDQLVPASTHDYLLFFTNKGRVFRLKAYEVPAASLQAKGVAAVNLLQLQPEEKITSIIKLEKDTNDDGYLFMTTIRGTVKKTPLKDYANIRTNGLIAIKLDDGDELRWIQKTTGENDIIVSTSAGQAIRFNEADARPMGRAARGVRGARLRPNDTVVGMDVVRADDQRLLVISQQGYGKVTKAANFPSHKRGGVGIKAAVVTAKTGPIVTVRSLEADIDEVLMISDKGQTIRVGLKDIPVLGRTTQGVRIMKLGDADAVASVGLVPERADEVDGESA
;
A
#
# COMPACT_ATOMS: atom_id res chain seq x y z
N MET A 1 -32.25 -61.68 15.32
CA MET A 1 -31.21 -62.70 15.26
C MET A 1 -29.95 -61.97 14.91
N ASP A 2 -29.00 -61.59 15.73
CA ASP A 2 -28.71 -61.81 17.18
C ASP A 2 -28.19 -60.50 17.74
N ASP A 3 -28.66 -60.19 18.94
CA ASP A 3 -28.20 -59.08 19.77
C ASP A 3 -26.79 -59.39 20.35
N ASP A 4 -25.75 -58.73 19.89
CA ASP A 4 -24.45 -58.73 20.57
C ASP A 4 -24.44 -57.65 21.64
N LYS A 5 -24.73 -58.11 22.85
CA LYS A 5 -24.49 -57.37 24.10
C LYS A 5 -23.02 -57.16 24.34
N ILE A 6 -22.59 -55.89 24.17
CA ILE A 6 -21.27 -55.47 24.68
C ILE A 6 -21.36 -55.44 26.22
N THR A 7 -20.76 -56.41 26.88
CA THR A 7 -20.53 -56.47 28.33
C THR A 7 -19.43 -55.48 28.66
N THR A 8 -19.78 -54.44 29.41
CA THR A 8 -18.79 -53.58 30.12
C THR A 8 -18.10 -54.43 31.20
N PRO A 9 -16.76 -54.32 31.36
CA PRO A 9 -16.09 -55.03 32.45
C PRO A 9 -16.47 -54.33 33.77
N GLU A 10 -17.04 -55.10 34.71
CA GLU A 10 -17.13 -54.73 36.12
C GLU A 10 -15.73 -54.61 36.69
N TYR A 11 -15.32 -53.36 37.00
CA TYR A 11 -14.15 -53.14 37.88
C TYR A 11 -14.56 -53.52 39.29
N SER A 12 -13.98 -54.58 39.79
CA SER A 12 -14.07 -55.02 41.18
C SER A 12 -13.45 -53.95 42.08
N ASN A 13 -14.25 -53.39 43.02
CA ASN A 13 -13.79 -52.60 44.14
C ASN A 13 -12.69 -53.34 44.88
N THR A 14 -11.46 -52.91 44.73
CA THR A 14 -10.37 -53.27 45.64
C THR A 14 -9.98 -52.03 46.40
N GLN A 15 -10.28 -52.09 47.69
CA GLN A 15 -9.76 -51.30 48.82
C GLN A 15 -9.68 -49.78 48.56
N ASP A 16 -10.53 -49.06 49.28
CA ASP A 16 -10.39 -47.64 49.61
C ASP A 16 -9.00 -47.42 50.25
N ASP A 17 -7.97 -47.17 49.44
CA ASP A 17 -6.80 -46.48 49.92
C ASP A 17 -7.27 -45.06 50.29
N VAL A 18 -7.47 -44.87 51.60
CA VAL A 18 -7.75 -43.57 52.20
C VAL A 18 -6.52 -42.70 51.90
N ILE A 19 -6.55 -41.95 50.81
CA ILE A 19 -5.55 -40.96 50.54
C ILE A 19 -5.61 -39.98 51.71
N ASP A 20 -4.52 -39.91 52.48
CA ASP A 20 -4.36 -38.90 53.52
C ASP A 20 -4.44 -37.50 52.88
N THR A 21 -5.58 -36.85 53.07
CA THR A 21 -5.86 -35.50 52.53
C THR A 21 -5.47 -34.41 53.54
N THR A 22 -4.77 -34.76 54.65
CA THR A 22 -4.21 -33.77 55.57
C THR A 22 -3.20 -32.88 54.82
N GLY A 23 -3.58 -31.65 54.55
CA GLY A 23 -2.74 -30.70 53.80
C GLY A 23 -3.11 -30.51 52.31
N VAL A 24 -4.10 -31.24 51.80
CA VAL A 24 -4.63 -31.03 50.46
C VAL A 24 -5.62 -29.87 50.43
N GLU A 25 -5.25 -28.78 49.82
CA GLU A 25 -6.16 -27.65 49.57
C GLU A 25 -7.12 -28.00 48.43
N LYS A 26 -8.42 -28.03 48.69
CA LYS A 26 -9.43 -28.24 47.65
C LYS A 26 -9.66 -26.93 46.91
N ARG A 27 -9.30 -26.89 45.61
CA ARG A 27 -9.58 -25.78 44.69
C ARG A 27 -10.51 -26.26 43.58
N THR A 28 -11.38 -25.39 43.11
CA THR A 28 -12.16 -25.70 41.90
C THR A 28 -11.25 -25.70 40.67
N LEU A 29 -11.62 -26.41 39.62
CA LEU A 29 -10.87 -26.41 38.38
C LEU A 29 -10.82 -25.00 37.79
N GLU A 30 -11.89 -24.23 37.93
CA GLU A 30 -12.02 -22.85 37.48
C GLU A 30 -11.00 -21.94 38.17
N ASP A 31 -10.88 -22.01 39.52
CA ASP A 31 -9.90 -21.22 40.29
C ASP A 31 -8.45 -21.55 39.87
N VAL A 32 -8.15 -22.84 39.69
CA VAL A 32 -6.80 -23.27 39.28
C VAL A 32 -6.47 -22.80 37.86
N MET A 33 -7.44 -22.87 36.95
CA MET A 33 -7.26 -22.41 35.59
C MET A 33 -7.10 -20.90 35.51
N GLU A 34 -7.92 -20.13 36.25
CA GLU A 34 -7.84 -18.67 36.31
C GLU A 34 -6.49 -18.20 36.87
N ASP A 35 -6.05 -18.73 38.02
CA ASP A 35 -4.75 -18.36 38.59
C ASP A 35 -3.57 -18.74 37.67
N SER A 36 -3.61 -19.95 37.10
CA SER A 36 -2.57 -20.41 36.20
C SER A 36 -2.53 -19.58 34.92
N PHE A 37 -3.70 -19.22 34.37
CA PHE A 37 -3.78 -18.38 33.16
C PHE A 37 -3.29 -16.96 33.42
N LEU A 38 -3.65 -16.37 34.56
CA LEU A 38 -3.16 -15.05 34.95
C LEU A 38 -1.64 -15.03 35.10
N ARG A 39 -1.07 -16.00 35.85
CA ARG A 39 0.39 -16.10 36.01
C ARG A 39 1.11 -16.31 34.71
N TYR A 40 0.59 -17.20 33.86
CA TYR A 40 1.15 -17.42 32.51
C TYR A 40 1.08 -16.15 31.63
N SER A 41 -0.09 -15.49 31.64
CA SER A 41 -0.28 -14.27 30.87
C SER A 41 0.66 -13.15 31.30
N MET A 42 0.81 -12.95 32.63
CA MET A 42 1.75 -11.98 33.18
C MET A 42 3.19 -12.30 32.77
N SER A 43 3.62 -13.56 32.91
CA SER A 43 4.96 -13.98 32.53
C SER A 43 5.21 -13.75 31.01
N VAL A 44 4.25 -14.07 30.14
CA VAL A 44 4.37 -13.85 28.70
C VAL A 44 4.43 -12.34 28.37
N ILE A 45 3.70 -11.51 29.09
CA ILE A 45 3.69 -10.05 28.87
C ILE A 45 5.01 -9.44 29.35
N ILE A 46 5.41 -9.70 30.61
CA ILE A 46 6.53 -9.00 31.27
C ILE A 46 7.88 -9.61 30.90
N ASP A 47 7.99 -10.96 30.94
CA ASP A 47 9.28 -11.64 30.85
C ASP A 47 9.55 -12.30 29.48
N ARG A 48 8.71 -12.08 28.46
CA ARG A 48 8.90 -12.74 27.16
C ARG A 48 8.66 -11.86 25.93
N ALA A 49 7.43 -11.33 25.76
CA ALA A 49 6.99 -10.83 24.45
C ALA A 49 7.22 -9.34 24.24
N LEU A 50 7.09 -8.53 25.29
CA LEU A 50 7.15 -7.08 25.17
C LEU A 50 8.55 -6.53 25.47
N PRO A 51 9.00 -5.49 24.75
CA PRO A 51 10.24 -4.79 25.01
C PRO A 51 10.07 -3.79 26.16
N ASP A 52 11.14 -3.54 26.92
CA ASP A 52 11.24 -2.41 27.82
C ASP A 52 11.46 -1.11 27.04
N VAL A 53 10.75 -0.05 27.38
CA VAL A 53 10.83 1.25 26.68
C VAL A 53 12.23 1.87 26.77
N ARG A 54 12.96 1.61 27.85
CA ARG A 54 14.24 2.21 28.19
C ARG A 54 15.39 1.71 27.32
N ASP A 55 15.51 0.39 27.13
CA ASP A 55 16.57 -0.24 26.32
C ASP A 55 16.08 -0.90 25.03
N GLY A 56 14.77 -0.98 24.82
CA GLY A 56 14.16 -1.54 23.60
C GLY A 56 14.35 -3.05 23.44
N LEU A 57 14.69 -3.77 24.50
CA LEU A 57 15.01 -5.18 24.45
C LEU A 57 13.96 -6.04 25.15
N LYS A 58 13.70 -7.21 24.59
CA LYS A 58 13.03 -8.30 25.31
C LYS A 58 14.04 -8.97 26.26
N PRO A 59 13.56 -9.66 27.32
CA PRO A 59 14.45 -10.33 28.26
C PRO A 59 15.48 -11.24 27.61
N VAL A 60 15.10 -12.05 26.62
CA VAL A 60 16.02 -12.94 25.91
C VAL A 60 17.14 -12.17 25.20
N HIS A 61 16.83 -11.03 24.54
CA HIS A 61 17.83 -10.20 23.85
C HIS A 61 18.81 -9.60 24.86
N ARG A 62 18.29 -9.08 25.98
CA ARG A 62 19.09 -8.48 27.06
C ARG A 62 20.04 -9.52 27.66
N ARG A 63 19.57 -10.72 27.93
CA ARG A 63 20.34 -11.83 28.45
C ARG A 63 21.46 -12.29 27.50
N ILE A 64 21.16 -12.32 26.18
CA ILE A 64 22.16 -12.65 25.17
C ILE A 64 23.31 -11.61 25.17
N LEU A 65 22.98 -10.33 25.09
CA LEU A 65 23.99 -9.26 25.07
C LEU A 65 24.78 -9.18 26.37
N TYR A 66 24.11 -9.36 27.51
CA TYR A 66 24.75 -9.37 28.83
C TYR A 66 25.70 -10.56 28.98
N SER A 67 25.28 -11.78 28.62
CA SER A 67 26.15 -12.97 28.64
C SER A 67 27.36 -12.82 27.73
N MET A 68 27.17 -12.26 26.52
CA MET A 68 28.27 -11.98 25.60
C MET A 68 29.27 -10.99 26.20
N ASN A 69 28.80 -9.95 26.90
CA ASN A 69 29.65 -8.97 27.59
C ASN A 69 30.45 -9.60 28.72
N GLN A 70 29.79 -10.39 29.58
CA GLN A 70 30.43 -11.08 30.70
C GLN A 70 31.55 -12.05 30.23
N ASN A 71 31.33 -12.70 29.10
CA ASN A 71 32.32 -13.62 28.49
C ASN A 71 33.39 -12.89 27.63
N GLY A 72 33.40 -11.52 27.63
CA GLY A 72 34.35 -10.72 26.84
C GLY A 72 34.14 -10.81 25.32
N ASN A 73 32.98 -11.25 24.86
CA ASN A 73 32.68 -11.40 23.44
C ASN A 73 32.16 -10.09 22.81
N ARG A 74 32.98 -9.05 22.94
CA ARG A 74 32.69 -7.67 22.46
C ARG A 74 32.98 -7.51 20.96
N SER A 75 32.68 -6.36 20.39
CA SER A 75 32.83 -6.10 18.94
C SER A 75 34.29 -6.22 18.47
N ALA A 76 35.27 -5.89 19.31
CA ALA A 76 36.69 -6.00 19.00
C ALA A 76 37.28 -7.40 19.25
N SER A 77 36.54 -8.33 19.85
CA SER A 77 37.00 -9.69 20.15
C SER A 77 36.92 -10.61 18.91
N LYS A 78 37.52 -11.79 19.03
CA LYS A 78 37.38 -12.84 18.03
C LYS A 78 35.94 -13.38 18.02
N PHE A 79 35.52 -13.91 16.87
CA PHE A 79 34.26 -14.64 16.77
C PHE A 79 34.29 -15.91 17.63
N VAL A 80 33.16 -16.20 18.24
CA VAL A 80 32.94 -17.36 19.12
C VAL A 80 31.81 -18.21 18.52
N LYS A 81 31.92 -19.56 18.63
CA LYS A 81 30.84 -20.46 18.19
C LYS A 81 29.51 -20.08 18.83
N SER A 82 28.48 -19.97 18.00
CA SER A 82 27.12 -19.62 18.46
C SER A 82 26.61 -20.60 19.53
N ALA A 83 26.94 -21.88 19.41
CA ALA A 83 26.56 -22.88 20.40
C ALA A 83 27.12 -22.61 21.80
N ARG A 84 28.31 -22.00 21.94
CA ARG A 84 28.85 -21.59 23.22
C ARG A 84 28.06 -20.45 23.82
N ILE A 85 27.72 -19.42 23.02
CA ILE A 85 26.91 -18.29 23.49
C ILE A 85 25.54 -18.76 23.95
N VAL A 86 24.89 -19.61 23.15
CA VAL A 86 23.58 -20.16 23.49
C VAL A 86 23.61 -21.00 24.76
N GLY A 87 24.65 -21.83 24.92
CA GLY A 87 24.84 -22.64 26.11
C GLY A 87 25.03 -21.82 27.39
N ASP A 88 25.88 -20.78 27.32
CA ASP A 88 26.10 -19.86 28.44
C ASP A 88 24.82 -19.10 28.84
N VAL A 89 24.05 -18.64 27.86
CA VAL A 89 22.77 -17.94 28.10
C VAL A 89 21.73 -18.88 28.69
N MET A 90 21.62 -20.11 28.17
CA MET A 90 20.66 -21.10 28.65
C MET A 90 20.96 -21.55 30.07
N GLY A 91 22.25 -21.81 30.34
CA GLY A 91 22.68 -22.32 31.64
C GLY A 91 22.61 -21.29 32.75
N LYS A 92 22.82 -20.00 32.46
CA LYS A 92 22.94 -18.96 33.49
C LYS A 92 21.73 -18.04 33.62
N TYR A 93 21.04 -17.72 32.51
CA TYR A 93 20.07 -16.63 32.52
C TYR A 93 18.69 -16.98 31.95
N HIS A 94 18.61 -17.86 30.95
CA HIS A 94 17.36 -18.06 30.20
C HIS A 94 16.95 -19.53 30.18
N PRO A 95 16.08 -20.00 31.12
CA PRO A 95 15.74 -21.41 31.30
C PRO A 95 14.72 -21.90 30.26
N HIS A 96 15.03 -21.73 28.96
CA HIS A 96 14.20 -22.12 27.83
C HIS A 96 15.04 -22.84 26.77
N GLY A 97 14.37 -23.42 25.75
CA GLY A 97 15.04 -24.16 24.69
C GLY A 97 16.12 -23.39 23.95
N ASP A 98 17.19 -24.07 23.59
CA ASP A 98 18.34 -23.55 22.83
C ASP A 98 17.95 -22.91 21.50
N SER A 99 16.98 -23.49 20.79
CA SER A 99 16.47 -22.98 19.52
C SER A 99 15.84 -21.58 19.66
N ALA A 100 15.13 -21.30 20.74
CA ALA A 100 14.53 -19.99 20.99
C ALA A 100 15.61 -18.91 21.20
N ILE A 101 16.67 -19.26 21.95
CA ILE A 101 17.83 -18.38 22.18
C ILE A 101 18.59 -18.15 20.88
N TYR A 102 18.88 -19.23 20.14
CA TYR A 102 19.62 -19.15 18.89
C TYR A 102 18.89 -18.32 17.85
N ASN A 103 17.59 -18.56 17.62
CA ASN A 103 16.78 -17.79 16.66
C ASN A 103 16.70 -16.31 17.04
N SER A 104 16.62 -15.99 18.32
CA SER A 104 16.67 -14.61 18.81
C SER A 104 18.02 -13.96 18.51
N MET A 105 19.14 -14.67 18.75
CA MET A 105 20.49 -14.22 18.43
C MET A 105 20.68 -14.05 16.91
N VAL A 106 20.19 -14.98 16.10
CA VAL A 106 20.24 -14.90 14.64
C VAL A 106 19.54 -13.64 14.14
N ARG A 107 18.34 -13.34 14.66
CA ARG A 107 17.58 -12.14 14.28
C ARG A 107 18.33 -10.85 14.61
N LEU A 108 19.05 -10.80 15.74
CA LEU A 108 19.87 -9.65 16.11
C LEU A 108 21.06 -9.41 15.17
N ALA A 109 21.44 -10.42 14.36
CA ALA A 109 22.53 -10.33 13.38
C ALA A 109 22.06 -10.04 11.95
N GLN A 110 20.75 -10.15 11.65
CA GLN A 110 20.21 -10.02 10.30
C GLN A 110 20.04 -8.55 9.90
N SER A 111 20.75 -8.11 8.87
CA SER A 111 20.74 -6.73 8.37
C SER A 111 19.43 -6.32 7.64
N TRP A 112 18.57 -7.29 7.30
CA TRP A 112 17.23 -7.06 6.75
C TRP A 112 16.13 -7.12 7.82
N SER A 113 16.46 -7.56 9.05
CA SER A 113 15.54 -7.59 10.19
C SER A 113 15.72 -6.39 11.11
N LEU A 114 16.98 -5.99 11.39
CA LEU A 114 17.33 -4.85 12.21
C LEU A 114 17.96 -3.75 11.37
N ARG A 115 17.57 -2.51 11.62
CA ARG A 115 18.15 -1.35 10.94
C ARG A 115 19.61 -1.12 11.37
N TYR A 116 19.92 -1.37 12.65
CA TYR A 116 21.26 -1.35 13.25
C TYR A 116 21.50 -2.66 14.00
N PRO A 117 22.07 -3.69 13.36
CA PRO A 117 22.30 -4.98 13.98
C PRO A 117 23.13 -4.88 15.27
N LEU A 118 22.74 -5.65 16.29
CA LEU A 118 23.43 -5.69 17.58
C LEU A 118 24.45 -6.86 17.67
N ILE A 119 24.35 -7.81 16.78
CA ILE A 119 25.28 -8.95 16.68
C ILE A 119 25.86 -8.98 15.27
N GLN A 120 27.15 -9.31 15.19
CA GLN A 120 27.85 -9.61 13.96
C GLN A 120 28.02 -11.12 13.85
N GLY A 121 27.39 -11.71 12.81
CA GLY A 121 27.48 -13.14 12.53
C GLY A 121 28.55 -13.46 11.49
N GLN A 122 29.12 -14.66 11.58
CA GLN A 122 29.98 -15.27 10.58
C GLN A 122 29.44 -16.67 10.24
N GLY A 123 29.19 -16.90 8.94
CA GLY A 123 28.52 -18.11 8.43
C GLY A 123 27.12 -17.78 7.90
N ASN A 124 26.28 -18.79 7.77
CA ASN A 124 24.92 -18.62 7.27
C ASN A 124 23.95 -18.27 8.41
N PHE A 125 23.47 -17.04 8.43
CA PHE A 125 22.45 -16.51 9.37
C PHE A 125 21.07 -16.36 8.71
N GLY A 126 20.78 -17.13 7.65
CA GLY A 126 19.54 -17.07 6.90
C GLY A 126 19.59 -16.08 5.73
N SER A 127 18.47 -15.93 5.04
CA SER A 127 18.32 -15.03 3.92
C SER A 127 16.96 -14.31 3.90
N MET A 128 16.79 -13.31 3.02
CA MET A 128 15.49 -12.67 2.76
C MET A 128 14.51 -13.59 2.04
N ASP A 129 14.97 -14.73 1.53
CA ASP A 129 14.17 -15.77 0.90
C ASP A 129 13.50 -16.70 1.91
N GLY A 130 13.77 -16.48 3.21
CA GLY A 130 13.22 -17.27 4.28
C GLY A 130 14.06 -18.52 4.62
N ASP A 131 15.26 -18.65 4.04
CA ASP A 131 16.18 -19.71 4.46
C ASP A 131 16.52 -19.57 5.93
N GLU A 132 16.51 -20.67 6.63
CA GLU A 132 16.90 -20.72 8.03
C GLU A 132 18.42 -20.57 8.19
N ALA A 133 18.85 -20.09 9.36
CA ALA A 133 20.25 -20.07 9.71
C ALA A 133 20.79 -21.50 9.82
N ALA A 134 22.06 -21.68 9.49
CA ALA A 134 22.74 -22.95 9.72
C ALA A 134 22.76 -23.29 11.22
N ALA A 135 22.84 -24.57 11.58
CA ALA A 135 22.87 -25.01 12.98
C ALA A 135 23.98 -24.28 13.76
N MET A 136 23.73 -23.94 15.03
CA MET A 136 24.59 -23.12 15.88
C MET A 136 26.02 -23.62 16.05
N ARG A 137 26.28 -24.91 15.78
CA ARG A 137 27.63 -25.50 15.77
C ARG A 137 28.50 -25.06 14.59
N TYR A 138 27.88 -24.56 13.50
CA TYR A 138 28.58 -24.10 12.29
C TYR A 138 28.78 -22.58 12.26
N THR A 139 27.88 -21.84 12.90
CA THR A 139 27.94 -20.38 12.92
C THR A 139 28.79 -19.84 14.06
N GLU A 140 29.30 -18.64 13.86
CA GLU A 140 30.05 -17.90 14.87
C GLU A 140 29.49 -16.50 15.01
N ALA A 141 29.58 -15.91 16.21
CA ALA A 141 29.05 -14.57 16.47
C ALA A 141 29.93 -13.80 17.46
N ARG A 142 29.80 -12.48 17.39
CA ARG A 142 30.30 -11.52 18.39
C ARG A 142 29.36 -10.33 18.45
N MET A 143 29.47 -9.48 19.46
CA MET A 143 28.68 -8.24 19.47
C MET A 143 29.07 -7.34 18.28
N ALA A 144 28.11 -6.59 17.79
CA ALA A 144 28.34 -5.49 16.86
C ALA A 144 28.69 -4.20 17.66
N LYS A 145 29.33 -3.24 17.02
CA LYS A 145 29.72 -1.98 17.67
C LYS A 145 28.58 -1.23 18.39
N PRO A 146 27.35 -1.14 17.83
CA PRO A 146 26.21 -0.52 18.54
C PRO A 146 25.85 -1.25 19.84
N ALA A 147 26.07 -2.56 19.95
CA ALA A 147 25.80 -3.31 21.16
C ALA A 147 26.75 -2.97 22.31
N ASP A 148 28.01 -2.64 21.99
CA ASP A 148 28.97 -2.15 23.02
C ASP A 148 28.44 -0.89 23.68
N GLU A 149 27.81 0.03 22.93
CA GLU A 149 27.22 1.27 23.45
C GLU A 149 25.94 1.03 24.30
N MET A 150 25.29 -0.10 24.09
CA MET A 150 24.15 -0.51 24.94
C MET A 150 24.57 -0.97 26.32
N LEU A 151 25.81 -1.46 26.46
CA LEU A 151 26.36 -2.08 27.67
C LEU A 151 27.41 -1.20 28.37
N ILE A 152 27.79 -0.09 27.78
CA ILE A 152 28.80 0.80 28.34
C ILE A 152 28.38 1.29 29.74
N ASP A 153 29.33 1.38 30.64
CA ASP A 153 29.12 1.80 32.03
C ASP A 153 28.29 0.82 32.90
N ILE A 154 27.99 -0.42 32.44
CA ILE A 154 27.21 -1.39 33.20
C ILE A 154 27.87 -1.75 34.56
N ASP A 155 29.20 -1.71 34.60
CA ASP A 155 30.01 -2.01 35.78
C ASP A 155 30.15 -0.81 36.77
N LYS A 156 29.48 0.32 36.49
CA LYS A 156 29.55 1.54 37.26
C LYS A 156 28.27 1.81 38.09
N ASP A 157 27.60 0.76 38.53
CA ASP A 157 26.37 0.85 39.31
C ASP A 157 25.27 1.72 38.70
N THR A 158 25.19 1.71 37.35
CA THR A 158 24.29 2.59 36.61
C THR A 158 22.85 2.07 36.55
N ILE A 159 22.66 0.77 36.72
CA ILE A 159 21.39 0.04 36.62
C ILE A 159 21.19 -0.90 37.79
N ASP A 160 19.98 -1.38 37.94
CA ASP A 160 19.62 -2.37 38.97
C ASP A 160 19.81 -3.80 38.42
N PHE A 161 20.24 -4.72 39.30
CA PHE A 161 20.37 -6.14 39.03
C PHE A 161 19.32 -6.90 39.82
N ARG A 162 18.94 -8.08 39.32
CA ARG A 162 18.09 -9.05 40.03
C ARG A 162 18.71 -10.45 39.92
N ASP A 163 18.31 -11.31 40.82
CA ASP A 163 18.74 -12.71 40.77
C ASP A 163 18.18 -13.37 39.51
N ASN A 164 18.95 -14.30 38.91
CA ASN A 164 18.50 -15.14 37.82
C ASN A 164 17.44 -16.15 38.30
N PHE A 165 17.02 -17.06 37.46
CA PHE A 165 15.94 -18.02 37.73
C PHE A 165 16.22 -18.99 38.92
N ASP A 166 17.49 -19.26 39.28
CA ASP A 166 17.90 -20.17 40.34
C ASP A 166 18.66 -19.47 41.50
N GLY A 167 18.85 -18.16 41.40
CA GLY A 167 19.57 -17.36 42.40
C GLY A 167 21.08 -17.53 42.41
N SER A 168 21.67 -18.23 41.41
CA SER A 168 23.13 -18.48 41.35
C SER A 168 23.91 -17.32 40.71
N GLU A 169 23.26 -16.53 39.86
CA GLU A 169 23.84 -15.42 39.15
C GLU A 169 22.92 -14.19 39.18
N GLN A 170 23.44 -13.03 38.87
CA GLN A 170 22.65 -11.80 38.75
C GLN A 170 22.52 -11.37 37.28
N GLU A 171 21.35 -10.91 36.90
CA GLU A 171 21.07 -10.36 35.58
C GLU A 171 20.59 -8.90 35.67
N PRO A 172 20.90 -8.05 34.64
CA PRO A 172 20.46 -6.67 34.65
C PRO A 172 18.95 -6.58 34.37
N VAL A 173 18.25 -5.74 35.13
CA VAL A 173 16.82 -5.43 34.91
C VAL A 173 16.63 -4.72 33.56
N VAL A 174 17.57 -3.83 33.21
CA VAL A 174 17.60 -3.02 31.98
C VAL A 174 19.07 -2.72 31.65
N LEU A 175 19.39 -2.47 30.38
CA LEU A 175 20.75 -2.04 30.00
C LEU A 175 20.90 -0.52 30.11
N PRO A 176 22.13 0.00 30.33
CA PRO A 176 22.40 1.44 30.37
C PRO A 176 22.03 2.21 29.10
N ALA A 177 22.12 1.57 27.95
CA ALA A 177 21.67 1.97 26.62
C ALA A 177 21.90 3.45 26.24
N LYS A 178 23.03 3.75 25.58
CA LYS A 178 23.28 5.10 25.03
C LYS A 178 22.45 5.42 23.79
N LEU A 179 21.89 4.40 23.13
CA LEU A 179 21.09 4.51 21.90
C LEU A 179 19.59 4.32 22.21
N PRO A 180 18.67 5.07 21.58
CA PRO A 180 17.23 4.88 21.71
C PRO A 180 16.78 3.63 20.94
N ASN A 181 17.26 2.45 21.36
CA ASN A 181 17.21 1.22 20.60
C ASN A 181 15.79 0.75 20.27
N LEU A 182 14.79 1.05 21.10
CA LEU A 182 13.40 0.68 20.82
C LEU A 182 12.90 1.30 19.51
N LEU A 183 13.12 2.56 19.30
CA LEU A 183 12.77 3.27 18.07
C LEU A 183 13.78 3.03 16.96
N LEU A 184 15.07 2.86 17.30
CA LEU A 184 16.13 2.65 16.34
C LEU A 184 15.96 1.36 15.53
N ASN A 185 15.68 0.25 16.20
CA ASN A 185 15.54 -1.07 15.58
C ASN A 185 14.09 -1.55 15.47
N GLY A 186 13.17 -0.88 16.18
CA GLY A 186 11.81 -1.35 16.30
C GLY A 186 11.70 -2.68 17.05
N GLN A 187 10.49 -3.14 17.26
CA GLN A 187 10.23 -4.46 17.85
C GLN A 187 8.88 -5.01 17.43
N ILE A 188 8.82 -6.32 17.22
CA ILE A 188 7.59 -7.06 16.96
C ILE A 188 7.45 -8.12 18.05
N GLY A 189 6.29 -8.22 18.70
CA GLY A 189 6.03 -9.22 19.73
C GLY A 189 4.54 -9.52 19.87
N ILE A 190 4.24 -10.79 20.18
CA ILE A 190 2.87 -11.25 20.39
C ILE A 190 2.81 -11.81 21.82
N ALA A 191 2.00 -11.18 22.66
CA ALA A 191 1.72 -11.60 24.03
C ALA A 191 0.29 -12.12 24.14
N VAL A 192 -0.13 -12.46 25.36
CA VAL A 192 -1.52 -12.84 25.61
C VAL A 192 -2.38 -11.58 25.64
N GLY A 193 -3.38 -11.52 24.78
CA GLY A 193 -4.33 -10.40 24.71
C GLY A 193 -3.76 -9.10 24.11
N MET A 194 -2.47 -9.04 23.79
CA MET A 194 -1.85 -7.83 23.23
C MET A 194 -0.66 -8.17 22.35
N ALA A 195 -0.32 -7.25 21.43
CA ALA A 195 0.83 -7.38 20.54
C ALA A 195 1.55 -6.04 20.43
N THR A 196 2.82 -6.06 20.09
CA THR A 196 3.59 -4.85 19.76
C THR A 196 4.13 -4.93 18.34
N ASN A 197 4.11 -3.80 17.65
CA ASN A 197 4.69 -3.65 16.32
C ASN A 197 5.21 -2.21 16.17
N ILE A 198 6.47 -2.03 16.49
CA ILE A 198 7.16 -0.73 16.49
C ILE A 198 8.10 -0.69 15.30
N PRO A 199 8.00 0.33 14.41
CA PRO A 199 8.91 0.44 13.27
C PRO A 199 10.30 0.90 13.69
N SER A 200 11.30 0.60 12.84
CA SER A 200 12.65 1.15 12.96
C SER A 200 12.75 2.56 12.39
N HIS A 201 13.80 3.31 12.83
CA HIS A 201 14.01 4.69 12.43
C HIS A 201 15.50 4.98 12.17
N ASN A 202 15.77 6.10 11.52
CA ASN A 202 17.12 6.60 11.30
C ASN A 202 17.71 7.19 12.59
N LEU A 203 18.96 6.84 12.91
CA LEU A 203 19.63 7.30 14.13
C LEU A 203 19.80 8.81 14.19
N GLY A 204 20.20 9.43 13.07
CA GLY A 204 20.40 10.88 13.04
C GLY A 204 19.12 11.65 13.35
N GLU A 205 17.99 11.19 12.79
CA GLU A 205 16.67 11.78 13.03
C GLU A 205 16.20 11.62 14.49
N LEU A 206 16.44 10.44 15.09
CA LEU A 206 16.09 10.19 16.50
C LEU A 206 16.95 11.00 17.46
N VAL A 207 18.23 11.16 17.16
CA VAL A 207 19.14 12.00 17.97
C VAL A 207 18.70 13.45 17.91
N ASP A 208 18.43 14.00 16.72
CA ASP A 208 17.97 15.38 16.56
C ASP A 208 16.64 15.62 17.28
N ALA A 209 15.68 14.69 17.19
CA ALA A 209 14.42 14.76 17.93
C ALA A 209 14.62 14.65 19.46
N SER A 210 15.58 13.84 19.92
CA SER A 210 15.89 13.73 21.36
C SER A 210 16.52 15.02 21.89
N ILE A 211 17.37 15.66 21.08
CA ILE A 211 17.98 16.96 21.42
C ILE A 211 16.92 18.06 21.48
N GLU A 212 15.97 18.08 20.52
CA GLU A 212 14.83 19.00 20.56
C GLU A 212 14.04 18.88 21.87
N LEU A 213 13.76 17.65 22.34
CA LEU A 213 13.09 17.40 23.62
C LEU A 213 13.91 17.83 24.83
N ILE A 214 15.24 17.73 24.77
CA ILE A 214 16.15 18.20 25.84
C ILE A 214 16.17 19.73 25.91
N ASP A 215 16.21 20.39 24.76
CA ASP A 215 16.25 21.84 24.66
C ASP A 215 14.88 22.50 24.89
N ASN A 216 13.80 21.83 24.50
CA ASN A 216 12.42 22.31 24.63
C ASN A 216 11.52 21.23 25.25
N LYS A 217 11.28 21.33 26.54
CA LYS A 217 10.41 20.38 27.30
C LYS A 217 8.94 20.41 26.84
N GLU A 218 8.50 21.50 26.22
CA GLU A 218 7.13 21.70 25.68
C GLU A 218 7.03 21.36 24.18
N ALA A 219 8.06 20.72 23.61
CA ALA A 219 8.06 20.34 22.20
C ALA A 219 6.83 19.47 21.85
N THR A 220 6.14 19.87 20.81
CA THR A 220 4.96 19.16 20.31
C THR A 220 5.37 18.01 19.41
N ILE A 221 4.41 17.13 19.09
CA ILE A 221 4.65 16.07 18.10
C ILE A 221 5.06 16.64 16.72
N ASP A 222 4.57 17.81 16.34
CA ASP A 222 4.89 18.45 15.07
C ASP A 222 6.35 18.98 15.05
N ASP A 223 6.88 19.39 16.18
CA ASP A 223 8.29 19.77 16.32
C ASP A 223 9.19 18.54 16.14
N LEU A 224 8.84 17.42 16.74
CA LEU A 224 9.57 16.16 16.59
C LEU A 224 9.51 15.62 15.16
N LEU A 225 8.38 15.76 14.48
CA LEU A 225 8.20 15.30 13.09
C LEU A 225 8.95 16.18 12.06
N ARG A 226 9.51 17.32 12.45
CA ARG A 226 10.47 18.06 11.61
C ARG A 226 11.79 17.28 11.48
N HIS A 227 12.17 16.53 12.51
CA HIS A 227 13.37 15.72 12.56
C HIS A 227 13.09 14.29 12.11
N VAL A 228 12.11 13.61 12.73
CA VAL A 228 11.72 12.23 12.38
C VAL A 228 10.75 12.26 11.21
N LYS A 229 11.24 12.02 10.01
CA LYS A 229 10.43 12.04 8.78
C LYS A 229 9.46 10.87 8.66
N GLY A 230 9.73 9.77 9.37
CA GLY A 230 8.93 8.54 9.34
C GLY A 230 9.78 7.31 9.62
N PRO A 231 9.20 6.09 9.48
CA PRO A 231 9.94 4.85 9.60
C PRO A 231 11.13 4.78 8.65
N ASP A 232 12.20 4.11 9.07
CA ASP A 232 13.36 3.81 8.22
C ASP A 232 13.66 2.31 8.32
N PHE A 233 13.11 1.56 7.36
CA PHE A 233 13.22 0.11 7.36
C PHE A 233 14.55 -0.38 6.79
N PRO A 234 15.10 -1.48 7.30
CA PRO A 234 16.38 -2.02 6.83
C PRO A 234 16.35 -2.42 5.35
N THR A 235 15.18 -2.80 4.81
CA THR A 235 14.98 -3.20 3.41
C THR A 235 14.67 -2.04 2.46
N GLY A 236 14.68 -0.78 2.95
CA GLY A 236 14.33 0.39 2.15
C GLY A 236 12.83 0.51 1.89
N ALA A 237 12.44 0.48 0.64
CA ALA A 237 11.08 0.66 0.14
C ALA A 237 10.54 2.10 0.27
N THR A 238 9.35 2.34 -0.26
CA THR A 238 8.67 3.63 -0.19
C THR A 238 7.51 3.57 0.78
N VAL A 239 7.44 4.51 1.72
CA VAL A 239 6.33 4.64 2.67
C VAL A 239 5.47 5.84 2.29
N TYR A 240 4.16 5.62 2.22
CA TYR A 240 3.15 6.66 2.03
C TYR A 240 2.55 7.01 3.38
N GLY A 241 2.85 8.23 3.84
CA GLY A 241 2.54 8.72 5.18
C GLY A 241 1.36 9.68 5.20
N GLY A 242 1.63 10.96 5.45
CA GLY A 242 0.60 11.99 5.61
C GLY A 242 -0.08 11.96 6.98
N ALA A 243 -1.38 12.26 7.01
CA ALA A 243 -2.14 12.34 8.26
C ALA A 243 -2.18 11.03 9.06
N PRO A 244 -2.31 9.81 8.46
CA PRO A 244 -2.28 8.56 9.20
C PRO A 244 -0.96 8.30 9.91
N MET A 245 0.17 8.66 9.31
CA MET A 245 1.48 8.50 9.92
C MET A 245 1.65 9.46 11.11
N ARG A 246 1.23 10.72 10.96
CA ARG A 246 1.22 11.69 12.05
C ARG A 246 0.37 11.19 13.23
N GLN A 247 -0.82 10.70 12.96
CA GLN A 247 -1.70 10.12 13.98
C GLN A 247 -1.05 8.91 14.67
N ALA A 248 -0.39 8.04 13.91
CA ALA A 248 0.31 6.87 14.46
C ALA A 248 1.40 7.27 15.45
N TYR A 249 2.21 8.29 15.14
CA TYR A 249 3.23 8.81 16.06
C TYR A 249 2.66 9.54 17.26
N GLN A 250 1.50 10.16 17.12
CA GLN A 250 0.83 10.85 18.23
C GLN A 250 0.20 9.88 19.21
N THR A 251 -0.46 8.83 18.71
CA THR A 251 -1.29 7.93 19.55
C THR A 251 -0.63 6.57 19.81
N GLY A 252 0.49 6.26 19.16
CA GLY A 252 1.09 4.93 19.16
C GLY A 252 0.35 3.88 18.33
N ARG A 253 -0.77 4.24 17.65
CA ARG A 253 -1.57 3.36 16.79
C ARG A 253 -1.88 3.98 15.45
N GLY A 254 -1.74 3.19 14.40
CA GLY A 254 -2.04 3.63 13.04
C GLY A 254 -1.57 2.64 12.00
N SER A 255 -1.62 3.03 10.74
CA SER A 255 -1.15 2.21 9.64
C SER A 255 -0.62 3.09 8.52
N VAL A 256 0.49 2.68 7.92
CA VAL A 256 1.06 3.32 6.73
C VAL A 256 1.19 2.31 5.61
N MET A 257 1.08 2.77 4.37
CA MET A 257 1.25 1.92 3.20
C MET A 257 2.73 1.89 2.80
N MET A 258 3.27 0.69 2.62
CA MET A 258 4.61 0.46 2.07
C MET A 258 4.51 -0.09 0.66
N ARG A 259 5.39 0.37 -0.23
CA ARG A 259 5.47 -0.10 -1.60
C ARG A 259 6.92 -0.38 -1.97
N ALA A 260 7.13 -1.49 -2.66
CA ALA A 260 8.41 -1.86 -3.26
C ALA A 260 8.91 -0.75 -4.21
N VAL A 261 10.22 -0.62 -4.34
CA VAL A 261 10.84 0.19 -5.40
C VAL A 261 10.95 -0.68 -6.63
N ALA A 262 10.30 -0.25 -7.70
CA ALA A 262 10.28 -0.97 -8.97
C ALA A 262 10.35 0.01 -10.13
N ASP A 263 11.25 -0.25 -11.08
CA ASP A 263 11.48 0.55 -12.26
C ASP A 263 11.11 -0.23 -13.53
N ILE A 264 10.68 0.48 -14.56
CA ILE A 264 10.39 -0.08 -15.88
C ILE A 264 11.60 0.19 -16.75
N GLU A 265 12.31 -0.86 -17.13
CA GLU A 265 13.48 -0.82 -18.01
C GLU A 265 13.13 -1.36 -19.40
N GLU A 266 13.74 -0.80 -20.45
CA GLU A 266 13.68 -1.35 -21.80
C GLU A 266 14.91 -2.24 -22.04
N THR A 267 14.67 -3.46 -22.49
CA THR A 267 15.74 -4.39 -22.85
C THR A 267 16.33 -4.04 -24.21
N LYS A 268 17.58 -4.46 -24.47
CA LYS A 268 18.26 -4.29 -25.77
C LYS A 268 17.48 -4.83 -26.96
N ARG A 269 16.44 -5.63 -26.74
CA ARG A 269 15.59 -6.22 -27.79
C ARG A 269 14.26 -5.48 -27.97
N GLY A 270 14.09 -4.27 -27.39
CA GLY A 270 12.86 -3.48 -27.46
C GLY A 270 11.68 -4.08 -26.68
N ARG A 271 11.95 -4.91 -25.66
CA ARG A 271 10.94 -5.39 -24.72
C ARG A 271 11.07 -4.65 -23.40
N HIS A 272 9.98 -4.52 -22.69
CA HIS A 272 9.99 -3.96 -21.35
C HIS A 272 10.14 -5.04 -20.29
N GLN A 273 10.79 -4.68 -19.19
CA GLN A 273 10.86 -5.47 -17.96
C GLN A 273 10.60 -4.58 -16.76
N ILE A 274 9.99 -5.14 -15.73
CA ILE A 274 9.84 -4.49 -14.43
C ILE A 274 10.93 -5.07 -13.53
N VAL A 275 11.76 -4.20 -12.97
CA VAL A 275 12.87 -4.56 -12.08
C VAL A 275 12.55 -4.06 -10.69
N VAL A 276 12.39 -4.97 -9.74
CA VAL A 276 12.18 -4.66 -8.33
C VAL A 276 13.52 -4.67 -7.62
N THR A 277 13.91 -3.54 -7.03
CA THR A 277 15.18 -3.35 -6.33
C THR A 277 15.05 -3.33 -4.81
N GLU A 278 13.86 -3.04 -4.29
CA GLU A 278 13.59 -3.05 -2.86
C GLU A 278 12.20 -3.63 -2.59
N VAL A 279 12.08 -4.42 -1.54
CA VAL A 279 10.80 -5.03 -1.11
C VAL A 279 10.35 -4.44 0.23
N PRO A 280 9.04 -4.38 0.51
CA PRO A 280 8.54 -3.91 1.79
C PRO A 280 9.08 -4.73 2.96
N TYR A 281 9.27 -4.08 4.11
CA TYR A 281 9.77 -4.73 5.31
C TYR A 281 8.91 -5.92 5.75
N GLY A 282 9.57 -7.02 6.09
CA GLY A 282 8.91 -8.25 6.52
C GLY A 282 8.37 -9.13 5.40
N VAL A 283 8.53 -8.74 4.13
CA VAL A 283 8.13 -9.55 2.98
C VAL A 283 9.20 -10.59 2.68
N ASN A 284 8.79 -11.86 2.58
CA ASN A 284 9.63 -12.94 2.09
C ASN A 284 9.69 -12.86 0.55
N LYS A 285 10.92 -12.72 0.00
CA LYS A 285 11.14 -12.50 -1.44
C LYS A 285 10.78 -13.74 -2.27
N ALA A 286 11.11 -14.93 -1.81
CA ALA A 286 10.79 -16.18 -2.52
C ALA A 286 9.27 -16.39 -2.60
N SER A 287 8.55 -16.25 -1.48
CA SER A 287 7.08 -16.34 -1.45
C SER A 287 6.40 -15.28 -2.32
N LEU A 288 6.98 -14.08 -2.42
CA LEU A 288 6.51 -13.03 -3.33
C LEU A 288 6.63 -13.47 -4.80
N ILE A 289 7.78 -14.04 -5.18
CA ILE A 289 8.03 -14.52 -6.54
C ILE A 289 7.09 -15.70 -6.88
N GLU A 290 6.94 -16.64 -5.95
CA GLU A 290 5.99 -17.76 -6.10
C GLU A 290 4.55 -17.27 -6.29
N LYS A 291 4.13 -16.24 -5.53
CA LYS A 291 2.80 -15.66 -5.66
C LYS A 291 2.58 -15.00 -7.02
N ILE A 292 3.58 -14.30 -7.54
CA ILE A 292 3.52 -13.73 -8.89
C ILE A 292 3.36 -14.85 -9.93
N ALA A 293 4.15 -15.91 -9.83
CA ALA A 293 4.07 -17.06 -10.74
C ALA A 293 2.71 -17.78 -10.67
N GLU A 294 2.13 -17.93 -9.46
CA GLU A 294 0.79 -18.46 -9.26
C GLU A 294 -0.27 -17.61 -9.99
N LEU A 295 -0.25 -16.29 -9.81
CA LEU A 295 -1.18 -15.37 -10.45
C LEU A 295 -1.09 -15.39 -11.97
N VAL A 296 0.12 -15.61 -12.52
CA VAL A 296 0.32 -15.79 -13.97
C VAL A 296 -0.28 -17.12 -14.44
N ARG A 297 -0.05 -18.21 -13.73
CA ARG A 297 -0.63 -19.54 -14.02
C ARG A 297 -2.16 -19.52 -13.96
N ASP A 298 -2.71 -18.83 -12.98
CA ASP A 298 -4.16 -18.63 -12.81
C ASP A 298 -4.77 -17.65 -13.81
N LYS A 299 -3.96 -17.06 -14.71
CA LYS A 299 -4.38 -16.03 -15.68
C LYS A 299 -4.96 -14.75 -15.05
N LYS A 300 -4.71 -14.50 -13.78
CA LYS A 300 -5.07 -13.26 -13.09
C LYS A 300 -4.11 -12.12 -13.43
N LEU A 301 -2.85 -12.45 -13.72
CA LEU A 301 -1.85 -11.56 -14.31
C LEU A 301 -1.53 -12.06 -15.73
N THR A 302 -1.79 -11.20 -16.71
CA THR A 302 -1.48 -11.47 -18.13
C THR A 302 -0.40 -10.50 -18.60
N GLY A 303 0.40 -10.89 -19.59
CA GLY A 303 1.43 -10.01 -20.15
C GLY A 303 2.84 -10.25 -19.59
N ILE A 304 3.03 -11.14 -18.64
CA ILE A 304 4.36 -11.60 -18.18
C ILE A 304 4.85 -12.72 -19.09
N SER A 305 6.11 -12.66 -19.51
CA SER A 305 6.78 -13.70 -20.31
C SER A 305 7.71 -14.56 -19.47
N ASP A 306 8.41 -13.96 -18.52
CA ASP A 306 9.38 -14.66 -17.65
C ASP A 306 9.52 -13.95 -16.30
N LEU A 307 9.95 -14.67 -15.28
CA LEU A 307 10.16 -14.18 -13.92
C LEU A 307 11.47 -14.76 -13.38
N ARG A 308 12.41 -13.88 -13.03
CA ARG A 308 13.72 -14.29 -12.53
C ARG A 308 14.10 -13.55 -11.26
N ASP A 309 14.79 -14.24 -10.38
CA ASP A 309 15.50 -13.67 -9.25
C ASP A 309 16.99 -13.55 -9.58
N GLU A 310 17.44 -12.32 -9.74
CA GLU A 310 18.84 -11.96 -10.01
C GLU A 310 19.53 -11.36 -8.77
N SER A 311 18.91 -11.49 -7.59
CA SER A 311 19.44 -10.94 -6.34
C SER A 311 20.80 -11.57 -5.99
N ALA A 312 21.75 -10.74 -5.60
CA ALA A 312 23.09 -11.18 -5.24
C ALA A 312 23.71 -10.27 -4.16
N ARG A 313 24.50 -10.85 -3.26
CA ARG A 313 25.31 -10.15 -2.24
C ARG A 313 24.51 -9.17 -1.38
N GLY A 314 23.25 -9.50 -1.06
CA GLY A 314 22.37 -8.65 -0.25
C GLY A 314 21.60 -7.55 -1.02
N ALA A 315 21.84 -7.38 -2.31
CA ALA A 315 21.04 -6.53 -3.18
C ALA A 315 19.86 -7.31 -3.76
N VAL A 316 18.67 -6.76 -3.68
CA VAL A 316 17.46 -7.33 -4.29
C VAL A 316 17.41 -6.94 -5.76
N ARG A 317 17.17 -7.91 -6.65
CA ARG A 317 16.89 -7.69 -8.05
C ARG A 317 15.94 -8.77 -8.57
N VAL A 318 14.65 -8.50 -8.52
CA VAL A 318 13.63 -9.38 -9.10
C VAL A 318 13.20 -8.81 -10.44
N VAL A 319 13.34 -9.59 -11.51
CA VAL A 319 13.07 -9.18 -12.89
C VAL A 319 11.82 -9.87 -13.39
N VAL A 320 10.83 -9.07 -13.80
CA VAL A 320 9.60 -9.51 -14.44
C VAL A 320 9.64 -9.10 -15.90
N GLU A 321 9.94 -10.04 -16.80
CA GLU A 321 9.94 -9.76 -18.24
C GLU A 321 8.52 -9.71 -18.80
N LEU A 322 8.27 -8.72 -19.67
CA LEU A 322 6.96 -8.50 -20.24
C LEU A 322 6.85 -9.05 -21.66
N LYS A 323 5.67 -9.46 -22.07
CA LYS A 323 5.33 -9.77 -23.45
C LYS A 323 5.35 -8.48 -24.28
N LYS A 324 5.55 -8.59 -25.60
CA LYS A 324 5.65 -7.43 -26.50
C LYS A 324 4.42 -6.52 -26.45
N ASP A 325 3.25 -7.09 -26.23
CA ASP A 325 1.96 -6.39 -26.25
C ASP A 325 1.47 -6.00 -24.83
N ALA A 326 2.32 -6.13 -23.82
CA ALA A 326 1.97 -5.81 -22.45
C ALA A 326 2.21 -4.33 -22.14
N TYR A 327 1.31 -3.73 -21.39
CA TYR A 327 1.45 -2.35 -20.87
C TYR A 327 2.16 -2.36 -19.52
N PRO A 328 3.43 -1.87 -19.46
CA PRO A 328 4.26 -2.01 -18.26
C PRO A 328 3.65 -1.33 -17.02
N LYS A 329 3.13 -0.11 -17.14
CA LYS A 329 2.53 0.63 -16.02
C LYS A 329 1.28 -0.06 -15.46
N LYS A 330 0.42 -0.58 -16.33
CA LYS A 330 -0.77 -1.35 -15.94
C LYS A 330 -0.38 -2.60 -15.16
N LEU A 331 0.60 -3.33 -15.67
CA LEU A 331 1.05 -4.56 -15.05
C LEU A 331 1.74 -4.31 -13.70
N LEU A 332 2.55 -3.25 -13.59
CA LEU A 332 3.15 -2.83 -12.33
C LEU A 332 2.07 -2.49 -11.28
N ASN A 333 1.02 -1.77 -11.68
CA ASN A 333 -0.09 -1.46 -10.79
C ASN A 333 -0.87 -2.72 -10.37
N GLN A 334 -1.06 -3.68 -11.27
CA GLN A 334 -1.67 -4.97 -10.93
C GLN A 334 -0.80 -5.77 -9.95
N LEU A 335 0.52 -5.76 -10.13
CA LEU A 335 1.47 -6.37 -9.19
C LEU A 335 1.36 -5.74 -7.80
N TYR A 336 1.29 -4.41 -7.69
CA TYR A 336 1.05 -3.73 -6.41
C TYR A 336 -0.29 -4.11 -5.77
N LYS A 337 -1.36 -4.26 -6.55
CA LYS A 337 -2.70 -4.59 -6.04
C LYS A 337 -2.84 -6.05 -5.59
N LEU A 338 -2.17 -6.97 -6.26
CA LEU A 338 -2.39 -8.41 -6.11
C LEU A 338 -1.29 -9.14 -5.32
N THR A 339 -0.21 -8.46 -4.98
CA THR A 339 0.96 -9.07 -4.33
C THR A 339 1.49 -8.23 -3.17
N ALA A 340 2.41 -8.81 -2.40
CA ALA A 340 3.07 -8.13 -1.30
C ALA A 340 4.12 -7.07 -1.74
N LEU A 341 4.21 -6.72 -3.04
CA LEU A 341 4.94 -5.53 -3.49
C LEU A 341 4.33 -4.24 -2.94
N GLN A 342 3.09 -4.28 -2.51
CA GLN A 342 2.46 -3.25 -1.69
C GLN A 342 1.79 -3.90 -0.49
N THR A 343 2.12 -3.44 0.71
CA THR A 343 1.56 -3.92 1.96
C THR A 343 1.44 -2.78 2.97
N SER A 344 0.65 -2.98 4.02
CA SER A 344 0.52 -2.01 5.11
C SER A 344 1.39 -2.41 6.29
N PHE A 345 2.02 -1.41 6.93
CA PHE A 345 2.63 -1.57 8.24
C PHE A 345 1.72 -0.97 9.31
N SER A 346 1.26 -1.80 10.23
CA SER A 346 0.39 -1.38 11.32
C SER A 346 1.22 -1.02 12.54
N PHE A 347 1.14 0.24 12.99
CA PHE A 347 1.75 0.69 14.24
C PHE A 347 0.93 0.17 15.43
N ASN A 348 1.59 -0.43 16.37
CA ASN A 348 1.11 -0.70 17.72
C ASN A 348 2.30 -0.57 18.65
N MET A 349 2.56 0.65 19.09
CA MET A 349 3.78 1.04 19.81
C MET A 349 3.61 0.74 21.30
N LEU A 350 3.38 -0.54 21.63
CA LEU A 350 3.22 -1.06 22.97
C LEU A 350 4.59 -1.45 23.54
N ALA A 351 4.92 -0.93 24.72
CA ALA A 351 6.15 -1.25 25.43
C ALA A 351 5.91 -1.29 26.96
N LEU A 352 6.83 -1.90 27.69
CA LEU A 352 6.81 -1.90 29.16
C LEU A 352 7.43 -0.62 29.70
N VAL A 353 6.68 0.12 30.49
CA VAL A 353 7.17 1.24 31.29
C VAL A 353 7.56 0.69 32.66
N ASP A 354 8.73 1.11 33.15
CA ASP A 354 9.34 0.62 34.40
C ASP A 354 9.49 -0.92 34.48
N GLY A 355 9.53 -1.59 33.31
CA GLY A 355 9.69 -3.03 33.22
C GLY A 355 8.44 -3.85 33.58
N ILE A 356 7.33 -3.21 33.92
CA ILE A 356 6.15 -3.91 34.45
C ILE A 356 4.86 -3.50 33.72
N GLN A 357 4.66 -2.22 33.42
CA GLN A 357 3.40 -1.71 32.93
C GLN A 357 3.36 -1.65 31.41
N PRO A 358 2.54 -2.49 30.73
CA PRO A 358 2.37 -2.38 29.29
C PRO A 358 1.55 -1.13 28.95
N ARG A 359 2.12 -0.23 28.15
CA ARG A 359 1.48 1.00 27.68
C ARG A 359 1.71 1.21 26.20
N ILE A 360 0.72 1.75 25.50
CA ILE A 360 0.86 2.25 24.15
C ILE A 360 1.35 3.68 24.26
N LEU A 361 2.48 3.94 23.62
CA LEU A 361 3.20 5.20 23.74
C LEU A 361 3.34 5.85 22.38
N GLY A 362 3.15 7.16 22.31
CA GLY A 362 3.51 7.96 21.12
C GLY A 362 5.01 8.17 21.01
N LEU A 363 5.44 8.76 19.92
CA LEU A 363 6.87 9.07 19.68
C LEU A 363 7.45 9.94 20.79
N HIS A 364 6.73 11.00 21.20
CA HIS A 364 7.13 11.92 22.26
C HIS A 364 7.33 11.17 23.59
N GLU A 365 6.40 10.31 23.98
CA GLU A 365 6.47 9.57 25.24
C GLU A 365 7.65 8.57 25.24
N MET A 366 7.88 7.87 24.12
CA MET A 366 9.00 6.93 24.01
C MET A 366 10.36 7.61 24.13
N LEU A 367 10.55 8.76 23.47
CA LEU A 367 11.79 9.54 23.59
C LEU A 367 11.94 10.12 24.99
N SER A 368 10.86 10.58 25.61
CA SER A 368 10.88 11.10 26.98
C SER A 368 11.29 10.03 28.00
N GLU A 369 10.75 8.80 27.89
CA GLU A 369 11.14 7.69 28.77
C GLU A 369 12.60 7.27 28.55
N PHE A 370 13.09 7.29 27.31
CA PHE A 370 14.50 7.07 27.01
C PHE A 370 15.39 8.16 27.65
N ILE A 371 15.05 9.44 27.54
CA ILE A 371 15.80 10.55 28.12
C ILE A 371 15.81 10.43 29.65
N LYS A 372 14.68 10.15 30.30
CA LYS A 372 14.60 9.89 31.74
C LYS A 372 15.52 8.75 32.18
N HIS A 373 15.53 7.66 31.42
CA HIS A 373 16.45 6.55 31.69
C HIS A 373 17.91 7.00 31.57
N ARG A 374 18.27 7.74 30.54
CA ARG A 374 19.61 8.29 30.39
C ARG A 374 19.98 9.23 31.56
N GLN A 375 19.08 10.07 32.03
CA GLN A 375 19.32 10.91 33.20
C GLN A 375 19.67 10.08 34.43
N LYS A 376 18.91 8.99 34.70
CA LYS A 376 19.19 8.07 35.81
C LYS A 376 20.57 7.41 35.66
N VAL A 377 20.90 6.93 34.46
CA VAL A 377 22.18 6.29 34.18
C VAL A 377 23.34 7.25 34.34
N VAL A 378 23.28 8.47 33.77
CA VAL A 378 24.34 9.47 33.85
C VAL A 378 24.50 9.91 35.30
N ARG A 379 23.45 10.15 36.06
CA ARG A 379 23.51 10.51 37.50
C ARG A 379 24.24 9.42 38.29
N ARG A 380 23.81 8.17 38.22
CA ARG A 380 24.43 7.04 38.94
C ARG A 380 25.88 6.82 38.54
N ARG A 381 26.18 6.90 37.24
CA ARG A 381 27.58 6.85 36.76
C ARG A 381 28.43 7.94 37.39
N THR A 382 27.94 9.19 37.38
CA THR A 382 28.66 10.34 37.93
C THR A 382 28.86 10.21 39.42
N GLU A 383 27.87 9.72 40.16
CA GLU A 383 27.96 9.40 41.59
C GLU A 383 29.04 8.33 41.85
N PHE A 384 29.04 7.25 41.08
CA PHE A 384 30.05 6.21 41.18
C PHE A 384 31.47 6.72 40.89
N GLU A 385 31.64 7.47 39.80
CA GLU A 385 32.93 8.06 39.44
C GLU A 385 33.39 9.09 40.49
N LEU A 386 32.48 9.91 41.02
CA LEU A 386 32.78 10.85 42.07
C LEU A 386 33.24 10.13 43.37
N LYS A 387 32.53 9.07 43.75
CA LYS A 387 32.92 8.25 44.91
C LYS A 387 34.30 7.66 44.70
N LYS A 388 34.59 7.07 43.54
CA LYS A 388 35.93 6.52 43.23
C LYS A 388 37.00 7.56 43.18
N ALA A 389 36.73 8.75 42.60
CA ALA A 389 37.68 9.85 42.56
C ALA A 389 37.99 10.39 43.95
N LYS A 390 36.96 10.53 44.82
CA LYS A 390 37.14 10.96 46.25
C LYS A 390 37.92 9.91 47.03
N GLU A 391 37.62 8.64 46.90
CA GLU A 391 38.35 7.54 47.57
C GLU A 391 39.83 7.58 47.17
N ARG A 392 40.14 7.77 45.85
CA ARG A 392 41.49 7.82 45.36
C ARG A 392 42.25 9.11 45.80
N ALA A 393 41.55 10.27 45.70
CA ALA A 393 42.12 11.54 46.15
C ALA A 393 42.47 11.51 47.63
N HIS A 394 41.58 10.93 48.44
CA HIS A 394 41.84 10.78 49.88
C HIS A 394 43.12 9.97 50.21
N ILE A 395 43.35 8.88 49.43
CA ILE A 395 44.61 8.10 49.59
C ILE A 395 45.81 8.95 49.15
N LEU A 396 45.73 9.70 48.05
CA LEU A 396 46.81 10.51 47.55
C LEU A 396 47.12 11.68 48.48
N GLU A 397 46.10 12.26 49.14
CA GLU A 397 46.31 13.27 50.18
C GLU A 397 47.12 12.71 51.36
N GLY A 398 46.84 11.47 51.79
CA GLY A 398 47.65 10.77 52.79
C GLY A 398 49.07 10.53 52.35
N TYR A 399 49.29 10.14 51.06
CA TYR A 399 50.67 10.02 50.51
C TYR A 399 51.39 11.34 50.44
N LYS A 400 50.75 12.45 50.11
CA LYS A 400 51.33 13.77 50.13
C LYS A 400 51.83 14.15 51.53
N ILE A 401 50.97 13.96 52.52
CA ILE A 401 51.34 14.22 53.94
C ILE A 401 52.56 13.35 54.35
N ALA A 402 52.53 12.05 53.96
CA ALA A 402 53.63 11.15 54.26
C ALA A 402 54.95 11.51 53.57
N LEU A 403 54.91 12.01 52.35
CA LEU A 403 56.08 12.46 51.57
C LEU A 403 56.61 13.80 52.06
N ASP A 404 55.75 14.69 52.53
CA ASP A 404 56.17 15.97 53.14
C ASP A 404 56.85 15.77 54.46
N HIS A 405 56.56 14.65 55.20
CA HIS A 405 57.15 14.27 56.47
C HIS A 405 57.86 12.92 56.46
N ILE A 406 58.54 12.60 55.36
CA ILE A 406 58.96 11.21 55.07
C ILE A 406 59.89 10.63 56.15
N ASP A 407 60.86 11.42 56.62
CA ASP A 407 61.79 10.97 57.68
C ASP A 407 61.12 10.64 59.00
N GLU A 408 60.13 11.43 59.36
CA GLU A 408 59.31 11.18 60.54
C GLU A 408 58.39 10.00 60.43
N VAL A 409 57.81 9.79 59.28
CA VAL A 409 56.95 8.64 58.96
C VAL A 409 57.77 7.35 59.01
N ILE A 410 58.97 7.31 58.41
CA ILE A 410 59.87 6.16 58.47
C ILE A 410 60.35 5.88 59.92
N LYS A 411 60.67 6.89 60.67
CA LYS A 411 61.04 6.77 62.08
C LYS A 411 59.88 6.22 62.93
N THR A 412 58.67 6.67 62.70
CA THR A 412 57.49 6.21 63.42
C THR A 412 57.19 4.74 63.11
N ILE A 413 57.28 4.35 61.85
CA ILE A 413 57.09 2.97 61.40
C ILE A 413 58.10 2.03 62.01
N ARG A 414 59.40 2.41 61.96
CA ARG A 414 60.49 1.59 62.53
C ARG A 414 60.46 1.48 64.07
N ALA A 415 59.88 2.43 64.78
CA ALA A 415 59.74 2.42 66.23
C ALA A 415 58.55 1.49 66.70
N SER A 416 57.64 1.12 65.84
CA SER A 416 56.51 0.30 66.13
C SER A 416 56.86 -1.17 66.02
N LYS A 417 56.35 -2.01 66.92
CA LYS A 417 56.55 -3.49 66.93
C LYS A 417 55.64 -4.28 66.05
N THR A 418 54.43 -3.73 65.81
CA THR A 418 53.41 -4.36 64.99
C THR A 418 52.82 -3.40 63.98
N GLN A 419 52.18 -3.92 62.94
CA GLN A 419 51.50 -3.10 61.92
C GLN A 419 50.39 -2.21 62.56
N ASP A 420 49.65 -2.78 63.50
CA ASP A 420 48.52 -2.09 64.15
C ASP A 420 49.04 -0.93 65.06
N GLU A 421 50.21 -1.14 65.69
CA GLU A 421 50.89 -0.06 66.45
C GLU A 421 51.39 1.09 65.58
N ALA A 422 51.97 0.71 64.42
CA ALA A 422 52.43 1.68 63.41
C ALA A 422 51.23 2.47 62.81
N GLU A 423 50.14 1.81 62.52
CA GLU A 423 48.90 2.42 62.05
C GLU A 423 48.33 3.44 63.03
N LYS A 424 48.15 3.08 64.31
CA LYS A 424 47.68 3.98 65.36
C LYS A 424 48.61 5.16 65.58
N ALA A 425 49.93 4.91 65.56
CA ALA A 425 50.94 5.98 65.72
C ALA A 425 50.91 6.97 64.52
N LEU A 426 50.73 6.53 63.29
CA LEU A 426 50.61 7.37 62.13
C LEU A 426 49.32 8.20 62.16
N ILE A 427 48.23 7.61 62.56
CA ILE A 427 46.89 8.26 62.69
C ILE A 427 47.03 9.41 63.76
N ALA A 428 47.58 9.12 64.94
CA ALA A 428 47.69 10.06 66.06
C ALA A 428 48.67 11.20 65.72
N LYS A 429 49.76 10.92 65.03
CA LYS A 429 50.83 11.90 64.80
C LYS A 429 50.59 12.85 63.62
N PHE A 430 49.99 12.31 62.49
CA PHE A 430 49.79 13.03 61.26
C PHE A 430 48.34 13.34 60.96
N THR A 431 47.42 13.07 61.87
CA THR A 431 45.96 13.28 61.72
C THR A 431 45.42 12.55 60.49
N LEU A 432 45.94 11.36 60.22
CA LEU A 432 45.56 10.54 59.08
C LEU A 432 44.28 9.71 59.37
N SER A 433 43.52 9.39 58.36
CA SER A 433 42.47 8.38 58.49
C SER A 433 43.06 6.96 58.50
N GLU A 434 42.32 6.02 58.99
CA GLU A 434 42.71 4.61 59.01
C GLU A 434 43.02 4.09 57.57
N ILE A 435 42.26 4.49 56.59
CA ILE A 435 42.48 4.14 55.17
C ILE A 435 43.79 4.72 54.65
N GLN A 436 44.12 5.98 55.02
CA GLN A 436 45.38 6.64 54.64
C GLN A 436 46.56 5.96 55.32
N ALA A 437 46.47 5.65 56.59
CA ALA A 437 47.55 5.00 57.37
C ALA A 437 47.82 3.59 56.78
N LYS A 438 46.82 2.80 56.51
CA LYS A 438 46.97 1.51 55.87
C LYS A 438 47.60 1.60 54.44
N ALA A 439 47.22 2.60 53.69
CA ALA A 439 47.76 2.84 52.33
C ALA A 439 49.23 3.23 52.42
N ILE A 440 49.62 4.07 53.40
CA ILE A 440 50.99 4.44 53.64
C ILE A 440 51.86 3.26 54.04
N LEU A 441 51.35 2.40 54.94
CA LEU A 441 52.06 1.15 55.37
C LEU A 441 52.24 0.15 54.23
N ALA A 442 51.32 0.11 53.27
CA ALA A 442 51.39 -0.69 52.06
C ALA A 442 52.18 -0.08 50.90
N MET A 443 52.74 1.16 51.10
CA MET A 443 53.39 1.90 50.05
C MET A 443 54.79 1.28 49.74
N GLN A 444 55.03 1.05 48.45
CA GLN A 444 56.29 0.53 47.96
C GLN A 444 57.41 1.61 48.08
N LEU A 445 58.63 1.24 48.55
CA LEU A 445 59.78 2.14 48.72
C LEU A 445 60.12 2.92 47.44
N ARG A 446 59.89 2.39 46.23
CA ARG A 446 60.15 3.06 44.96
C ARG A 446 59.32 4.36 44.82
N ARG A 447 58.16 4.47 45.46
CA ARG A 447 57.28 5.69 45.42
C ARG A 447 57.86 6.86 46.28
N LEU A 448 58.97 6.69 46.94
CA LEU A 448 59.63 7.73 47.70
C LEU A 448 60.59 8.59 46.86
N THR A 449 60.74 8.31 45.57
CA THR A 449 61.62 9.08 44.67
C THR A 449 60.95 10.42 44.27
N GLY A 450 61.78 11.46 43.98
CA GLY A 450 61.26 12.78 43.60
C GLY A 450 60.32 12.78 42.36
N LEU A 451 60.64 11.94 41.38
CA LEU A 451 59.78 11.81 40.19
C LEU A 451 58.39 11.24 40.53
N GLU A 452 58.30 10.28 41.45
CA GLU A 452 57.02 9.71 41.90
C GLU A 452 56.23 10.74 42.77
N ARG A 453 56.94 11.62 43.52
CA ARG A 453 56.28 12.73 44.24
C ARG A 453 55.55 13.65 43.30
N GLU A 454 56.16 14.09 42.20
CA GLU A 454 55.57 14.95 41.20
C GLU A 454 54.38 14.26 40.50
N ALA A 455 54.47 12.97 40.17
CA ALA A 455 53.38 12.17 39.63
C ALA A 455 52.18 12.13 40.58
N ILE A 456 52.39 11.92 41.90
CA ILE A 456 51.31 11.93 42.90
C ILE A 456 50.64 13.30 43.01
N GLU A 457 51.38 14.37 42.98
CA GLU A 457 50.86 15.74 43.05
C GLU A 457 50.07 16.10 41.81
N ASN A 458 50.47 15.65 40.60
CA ASN A 458 49.76 15.88 39.34
C ASN A 458 48.48 15.05 39.31
N GLU A 459 48.54 13.74 39.67
CA GLU A 459 47.34 12.88 39.78
C GLU A 459 46.31 13.49 40.76
N LEU A 460 46.77 14.03 41.91
CA LEU A 460 45.89 14.68 42.89
C LEU A 460 45.20 15.93 42.29
N LYS A 461 45.93 16.77 41.57
CA LYS A 461 45.37 17.96 40.92
C LYS A 461 44.34 17.59 39.87
N GLU A 462 44.63 16.59 39.04
CA GLU A 462 43.70 16.08 38.00
C GLU A 462 42.42 15.53 38.65
N LEU A 463 42.56 14.74 39.73
CA LEU A 463 41.41 14.21 40.46
C LEU A 463 40.59 15.30 41.13
N GLN A 464 41.22 16.32 41.70
CA GLN A 464 40.50 17.47 42.31
C GLN A 464 39.70 18.23 41.24
N ALA A 465 40.29 18.43 40.04
CA ALA A 465 39.58 19.05 38.92
C ALA A 465 38.41 18.17 38.45
N LEU A 466 38.62 16.87 38.36
CA LEU A 466 37.56 15.90 38.01
C LEU A 466 36.44 15.89 39.05
N ILE A 467 36.77 15.87 40.36
CA ILE A 467 35.79 15.93 41.45
C ILE A 467 34.89 17.16 41.31
N LYS A 468 35.51 18.36 41.12
CA LYS A 468 34.73 19.58 40.91
C LYS A 468 33.81 19.51 39.70
N LYS A 469 34.28 18.93 38.59
CA LYS A 469 33.46 18.73 37.38
C LYS A 469 32.29 17.78 37.66
N LEU A 470 32.52 16.66 38.33
CA LEU A 470 31.48 15.66 38.64
C LEU A 470 30.45 16.21 39.64
N GLU A 471 30.89 16.99 40.65
CA GLU A 471 30.02 17.69 41.58
C GLU A 471 29.15 18.75 40.90
N ALA A 472 29.69 19.50 39.92
CA ALA A 472 28.91 20.45 39.13
C ALA A 472 27.83 19.75 38.29
N ILE A 473 28.15 18.61 37.68
CA ILE A 473 27.16 17.82 36.91
C ILE A 473 26.03 17.32 37.83
N LEU A 474 26.32 16.88 39.04
CA LEU A 474 25.33 16.39 39.99
C LEU A 474 24.47 17.49 40.62
N ALA A 475 25.00 18.73 40.68
CA ALA A 475 24.32 19.89 41.28
C ALA A 475 23.18 20.43 40.39
N ASP A 476 23.26 20.24 39.08
CA ASP A 476 22.31 20.80 38.11
C ASP A 476 21.79 19.71 37.14
N GLU A 477 20.50 19.58 37.07
CA GLU A 477 19.84 18.64 36.12
C GLU A 477 20.11 19.03 34.65
N GLN A 478 20.27 20.32 34.38
CA GLN A 478 20.59 20.80 33.04
C GLN A 478 21.98 20.33 32.59
N GLU A 479 22.97 20.26 33.51
CA GLU A 479 24.28 19.72 33.22
C GLU A 479 24.22 18.21 32.88
N ILE A 480 23.38 17.44 33.56
CA ILE A 480 23.14 16.05 33.20
C ILE A 480 22.56 15.92 31.78
N LEU A 481 21.59 16.77 31.42
CA LEU A 481 21.02 16.83 30.06
C LEU A 481 22.07 17.26 29.02
N ASN A 482 22.96 18.21 29.36
CA ASN A 482 24.06 18.62 28.48
C ASN A 482 25.02 17.43 28.20
N VAL A 483 25.31 16.62 29.22
CA VAL A 483 26.13 15.40 29.05
C VAL A 483 25.42 14.42 28.10
N ILE A 484 24.13 14.19 28.29
CA ILE A 484 23.33 13.31 27.40
C ILE A 484 23.35 13.83 25.97
N LYS A 485 23.20 15.15 25.77
CA LYS A 485 23.24 15.77 24.45
C LYS A 485 24.57 15.53 23.74
N VAL A 486 25.70 15.73 24.45
CA VAL A 486 27.05 15.46 23.90
C VAL A 486 27.17 13.97 23.52
N GLU A 487 26.76 13.04 24.38
CA GLU A 487 26.80 11.60 24.11
C GLU A 487 25.95 11.22 22.90
N LEU A 488 24.74 11.79 22.74
CA LEU A 488 23.89 11.55 21.59
C LEU A 488 24.52 12.05 20.28
N LEU A 489 25.16 13.23 20.30
CA LEU A 489 25.89 13.76 19.15
C LEU A 489 27.07 12.86 18.76
N GLU A 490 27.83 12.36 19.75
CA GLU A 490 28.88 11.35 19.49
C GLU A 490 28.33 10.09 18.82
N MET A 491 27.16 9.61 19.28
CA MET A 491 26.51 8.44 18.67
C MET A 491 26.08 8.72 17.24
N LYS A 492 25.55 9.92 16.97
CA LYS A 492 25.19 10.35 15.62
C LYS A 492 26.42 10.42 14.69
N GLU A 493 27.54 10.95 15.17
CA GLU A 493 28.78 11.00 14.40
C GLU A 493 29.36 9.60 14.12
N LYS A 494 29.31 8.70 15.10
CA LYS A 494 29.91 7.34 15.01
C LYS A 494 29.10 6.37 14.17
N TYR A 495 27.76 6.44 14.22
CA TYR A 495 26.84 5.43 13.68
C TYR A 495 25.77 6.00 12.76
N GLY A 496 25.70 7.31 12.58
CA GLY A 496 24.75 7.95 11.68
C GLY A 496 25.01 7.53 10.24
N ASP A 497 23.94 7.20 9.53
CA ASP A 497 23.95 6.86 8.13
C ASP A 497 22.75 7.48 7.40
N GLU A 498 22.74 7.40 6.08
CA GLU A 498 21.63 7.93 5.28
C GLU A 498 20.37 7.07 5.45
N ARG A 499 19.24 7.72 5.32
CA ARG A 499 17.92 7.07 5.31
C ARG A 499 17.83 6.10 4.12
N ARG A 500 17.29 4.90 4.36
CA ARG A 500 17.05 3.89 3.34
C ARG A 500 15.63 3.99 2.77
N THR A 501 14.63 4.18 3.62
CA THR A 501 13.22 4.24 3.22
C THR A 501 12.85 5.62 2.69
N LYS A 502 12.27 5.68 1.49
CA LYS A 502 11.74 6.93 0.92
C LYS A 502 10.37 7.25 1.53
N ILE A 503 10.21 8.47 2.04
CA ILE A 503 8.92 8.92 2.59
C ILE A 503 8.21 9.83 1.58
N ILE A 504 6.94 9.56 1.34
CA ILE A 504 6.03 10.37 0.53
C ILE A 504 4.92 10.90 1.45
N ASN A 505 4.84 12.21 1.62
CA ASN A 505 3.98 12.88 2.61
C ASN A 505 2.50 13.00 2.19
N HIS A 506 2.01 12.13 1.35
CA HIS A 506 0.59 12.02 1.03
C HIS A 506 0.15 10.55 1.08
N GLU A 507 -1.13 10.35 1.30
CA GLU A 507 -1.72 9.02 1.26
C GLU A 507 -1.71 8.49 -0.18
N LEU A 508 -1.50 7.19 -0.31
CA LEU A 508 -1.69 6.53 -1.58
C LEU A 508 -3.18 6.57 -1.92
N GLY A 509 -3.55 7.25 -3.01
CA GLY A 509 -4.91 7.22 -3.54
C GLY A 509 -5.35 5.76 -3.75
N LYS A 510 -6.61 5.44 -3.48
CA LYS A 510 -7.17 4.14 -3.87
C LYS A 510 -7.05 4.06 -5.38
N PHE A 511 -6.38 3.01 -5.90
CA PHE A 511 -6.42 2.75 -7.33
C PHE A 511 -7.87 2.61 -7.76
N SER A 512 -8.34 3.48 -8.64
CA SER A 512 -9.55 3.21 -9.39
C SER A 512 -9.24 2.10 -10.40
N ASP A 513 -10.16 1.19 -10.61
CA ASP A 513 -10.00 0.15 -11.65
C ASP A 513 -9.78 0.81 -13.02
N GLU A 514 -10.19 2.05 -13.16
CA GLU A 514 -10.04 2.91 -14.34
C GLU A 514 -8.57 3.30 -14.62
N GLU A 515 -7.77 3.56 -13.57
CA GLU A 515 -6.33 3.88 -13.73
C GLU A 515 -5.48 2.69 -14.19
N LEU A 516 -6.03 1.49 -14.05
CA LEU A 516 -5.37 0.24 -14.48
C LEU A 516 -5.62 -0.08 -15.95
N ILE A 517 -6.56 0.59 -16.59
CA ILE A 517 -6.99 0.33 -17.96
C ILE A 517 -6.41 1.42 -18.86
N PRO A 518 -5.70 1.07 -19.95
CA PRO A 518 -5.19 2.06 -20.86
C PRO A 518 -6.34 2.81 -21.54
N GLU A 519 -6.17 4.10 -21.73
CA GLU A 519 -7.07 4.91 -22.55
C GLU A 519 -6.77 4.64 -24.01
N GLU A 520 -7.70 3.98 -24.71
CA GLU A 520 -7.56 3.54 -26.10
C GLU A 520 -8.84 3.80 -26.84
N ASP A 521 -8.69 4.23 -28.11
CA ASP A 521 -9.82 4.36 -29.01
C ASP A 521 -10.35 2.99 -29.40
N SER A 522 -11.62 2.81 -29.18
CA SER A 522 -12.33 1.56 -29.46
C SER A 522 -13.67 1.83 -30.15
N VAL A 523 -14.19 0.77 -30.76
CA VAL A 523 -15.50 0.78 -31.40
C VAL A 523 -16.40 -0.23 -30.68
N ILE A 524 -17.53 0.25 -30.19
CA ILE A 524 -18.57 -0.60 -29.61
C ILE A 524 -19.51 -1.01 -30.73
N LEU A 525 -19.70 -2.30 -30.90
CA LEU A 525 -20.59 -2.90 -31.90
C LEU A 525 -21.78 -3.54 -31.20
N LEU A 526 -22.98 -3.19 -31.62
CA LEU A 526 -24.25 -3.80 -31.17
C LEU A 526 -24.96 -4.42 -32.38
N THR A 527 -25.45 -5.64 -32.25
CA THR A 527 -26.26 -6.33 -33.26
C THR A 527 -27.76 -6.23 -32.98
N VAL A 528 -28.59 -6.48 -33.98
CA VAL A 528 -30.04 -6.51 -33.87
C VAL A 528 -30.53 -7.54 -32.86
N GLU A 529 -29.80 -8.66 -32.72
CA GLU A 529 -30.07 -9.68 -31.70
C GLU A 529 -29.47 -9.35 -30.31
N ASN A 530 -28.95 -8.12 -30.10
CA ASN A 530 -28.37 -7.64 -28.87
C ASN A 530 -27.08 -8.38 -28.44
N TYR A 531 -26.23 -8.77 -29.39
CA TYR A 531 -24.85 -9.10 -29.09
C TYR A 531 -24.01 -7.83 -29.13
N ILE A 532 -23.13 -7.68 -28.15
CA ILE A 532 -22.28 -6.52 -27.99
C ILE A 532 -20.82 -6.91 -27.84
N LYS A 533 -19.94 -6.12 -28.39
CA LYS A 533 -18.48 -6.25 -28.23
C LYS A 533 -17.79 -4.92 -28.37
N ARG A 534 -16.57 -4.86 -27.87
CA ARG A 534 -15.64 -3.76 -28.05
C ARG A 534 -14.45 -4.25 -28.89
N THR A 535 -14.06 -3.49 -29.89
CA THR A 535 -12.92 -3.80 -30.75
C THR A 535 -12.02 -2.56 -30.82
N LEU A 536 -10.71 -2.73 -30.76
CA LEU A 536 -9.77 -1.60 -30.88
C LEU A 536 -9.78 -1.04 -32.29
N VAL A 537 -9.70 0.28 -32.41
CA VAL A 537 -9.62 0.94 -33.75
C VAL A 537 -8.41 0.45 -34.52
N SER A 538 -7.30 0.12 -33.87
CA SER A 538 -6.07 -0.42 -34.47
C SER A 538 -6.24 -1.77 -35.17
N GLU A 539 -7.28 -2.56 -34.84
CA GLU A 539 -7.60 -3.82 -35.53
C GLU A 539 -8.25 -3.60 -36.89
N TYR A 540 -8.77 -2.39 -37.17
CA TYR A 540 -9.32 -2.00 -38.47
C TYR A 540 -8.18 -1.51 -39.39
N ARG A 541 -7.43 -2.48 -40.03
CA ARG A 541 -6.37 -2.14 -40.94
C ARG A 541 -6.91 -1.42 -42.20
N ARG A 542 -6.24 -0.33 -42.61
CA ARG A 542 -6.49 0.41 -43.86
C ARG A 542 -6.38 -0.52 -45.07
N GLN A 543 -7.38 -0.51 -45.94
CA GLN A 543 -7.30 -1.19 -47.24
C GLN A 543 -7.40 -0.16 -48.37
N ASN A 544 -6.55 -0.30 -49.41
CA ASN A 544 -6.57 0.56 -50.58
C ASN A 544 -7.82 0.29 -51.45
N ARG A 545 -8.20 1.25 -52.27
CA ARG A 545 -9.30 1.16 -53.24
C ARG A 545 -9.23 -0.16 -54.03
N GLY A 546 -10.36 -0.95 -54.05
CA GLY A 546 -10.45 -2.22 -54.75
C GLY A 546 -10.18 -3.47 -53.92
N GLY A 547 -9.88 -3.32 -52.59
CA GLY A 547 -9.70 -4.45 -51.67
C GLY A 547 -11.02 -5.16 -51.39
N LYS A 548 -10.99 -6.49 -51.20
CA LYS A 548 -12.12 -7.27 -50.68
C LYS A 548 -12.27 -6.93 -49.21
N GLY A 549 -13.41 -6.31 -48.82
CA GLY A 549 -13.73 -6.01 -47.43
C GLY A 549 -13.56 -7.22 -46.49
N LYS A 550 -13.15 -7.02 -45.26
CA LYS A 550 -13.17 -8.09 -44.23
C LYS A 550 -14.55 -8.18 -43.58
N ARG A 551 -15.03 -9.39 -43.36
CA ARG A 551 -16.20 -9.61 -42.48
C ARG A 551 -15.93 -9.08 -41.08
N GLY A 552 -16.73 -8.10 -40.65
CA GLY A 552 -16.56 -7.46 -39.37
C GLY A 552 -17.06 -8.28 -38.18
N MET A 553 -17.79 -9.35 -38.44
CA MET A 553 -18.35 -10.25 -37.42
C MET A 553 -18.81 -11.56 -38.06
N THR A 554 -18.62 -12.71 -37.40
CA THR A 554 -19.24 -13.96 -37.77
C THR A 554 -20.57 -14.03 -37.03
N THR A 555 -21.62 -13.59 -37.70
CA THR A 555 -23.02 -13.73 -37.20
C THR A 555 -23.57 -15.10 -37.56
N LYS A 556 -24.56 -15.59 -36.84
CA LYS A 556 -25.48 -16.59 -37.36
C LYS A 556 -26.16 -15.99 -38.61
N ASP A 557 -26.62 -16.77 -39.55
CA ASP A 557 -27.05 -16.36 -40.88
C ASP A 557 -28.08 -15.21 -40.97
N GLU A 558 -28.56 -14.67 -39.82
CA GLU A 558 -29.60 -13.64 -39.76
C GLU A 558 -29.31 -12.46 -38.82
N ASP A 559 -28.14 -12.39 -38.11
CA ASP A 559 -27.85 -11.31 -37.16
C ASP A 559 -26.99 -10.21 -37.80
N VAL A 560 -27.36 -8.95 -37.67
CA VAL A 560 -26.80 -7.79 -38.38
C VAL A 560 -26.35 -6.73 -37.37
N ILE A 561 -25.29 -5.98 -37.70
CA ILE A 561 -24.86 -4.85 -36.88
C ILE A 561 -25.91 -3.74 -36.95
N ASP A 562 -26.46 -3.38 -35.81
CA ASP A 562 -27.43 -2.31 -35.67
C ASP A 562 -26.75 -0.95 -35.37
N GLN A 563 -25.76 -0.94 -34.46
CA GLN A 563 -25.06 0.30 -34.10
C GLN A 563 -23.56 0.09 -33.97
N LEU A 564 -22.85 1.15 -34.36
CA LEU A 564 -21.40 1.27 -34.26
C LEU A 564 -21.11 2.61 -33.56
N VAL A 565 -20.52 2.54 -32.35
CA VAL A 565 -20.26 3.72 -31.54
C VAL A 565 -18.76 3.82 -31.24
N PRO A 566 -18.06 4.81 -31.81
CA PRO A 566 -16.67 5.09 -31.45
C PRO A 566 -16.62 5.69 -30.03
N ALA A 567 -15.76 5.12 -29.19
CA ALA A 567 -15.62 5.56 -27.80
C ALA A 567 -14.21 5.27 -27.28
N SER A 568 -13.66 6.16 -26.45
CA SER A 568 -12.49 5.82 -25.62
C SER A 568 -12.87 4.75 -24.58
N THR A 569 -11.93 3.92 -24.18
CA THR A 569 -12.13 2.94 -23.11
C THR A 569 -12.67 3.56 -21.83
N HIS A 570 -12.34 4.82 -21.55
CA HIS A 570 -12.77 5.53 -20.34
C HIS A 570 -14.09 6.31 -20.46
N ASP A 571 -14.68 6.38 -21.67
CA ASP A 571 -15.98 7.00 -21.87
C ASP A 571 -17.11 6.23 -21.16
N TYR A 572 -18.15 6.95 -20.78
CA TYR A 572 -19.40 6.34 -20.34
C TYR A 572 -20.30 6.02 -21.52
N LEU A 573 -20.94 4.88 -21.46
CA LEU A 573 -21.95 4.46 -22.42
C LEU A 573 -23.31 4.37 -21.73
N LEU A 574 -24.29 5.07 -22.27
CA LEU A 574 -25.70 4.96 -21.87
C LEU A 574 -26.43 4.02 -22.84
N PHE A 575 -26.94 2.93 -22.30
CA PHE A 575 -27.70 1.92 -23.05
C PHE A 575 -29.20 2.10 -22.81
N PHE A 576 -29.92 2.51 -23.82
CA PHE A 576 -31.38 2.68 -23.77
C PHE A 576 -32.06 1.46 -24.33
N THR A 577 -33.21 1.10 -23.74
CA THR A 577 -33.97 -0.09 -24.15
C THR A 577 -35.32 0.27 -24.73
N ASN A 578 -35.90 -0.66 -25.55
CA ASN A 578 -37.24 -0.55 -26.08
C ASN A 578 -38.32 -0.37 -25.00
N LYS A 579 -38.06 -0.85 -23.77
CA LYS A 579 -38.95 -0.68 -22.59
C LYS A 579 -38.76 0.66 -21.87
N GLY A 580 -38.02 1.60 -22.44
CA GLY A 580 -37.81 2.94 -21.89
C GLY A 580 -36.91 2.97 -20.64
N ARG A 581 -36.05 1.99 -20.44
CA ARG A 581 -35.05 1.97 -19.38
C ARG A 581 -33.68 2.41 -19.92
N VAL A 582 -32.80 2.86 -19.02
CA VAL A 582 -31.42 3.21 -19.34
C VAL A 582 -30.46 2.59 -18.34
N PHE A 583 -29.32 2.10 -18.83
CA PHE A 583 -28.20 1.57 -18.07
C PHE A 583 -26.96 2.36 -18.39
N ARG A 584 -25.97 2.37 -17.50
CA ARG A 584 -24.69 3.03 -17.69
C ARG A 584 -23.54 2.06 -17.40
N LEU A 585 -22.62 1.95 -18.33
CA LEU A 585 -21.36 1.22 -18.17
C LEU A 585 -20.21 2.11 -18.67
N LYS A 586 -19.00 1.82 -18.22
CA LYS A 586 -17.77 2.30 -18.85
C LYS A 586 -17.50 1.49 -20.12
N ALA A 587 -16.93 2.11 -21.16
CA ALA A 587 -16.64 1.40 -22.40
C ALA A 587 -15.69 0.21 -22.20
N TYR A 588 -14.77 0.27 -21.24
CA TYR A 588 -13.90 -0.85 -20.91
C TYR A 588 -14.61 -2.05 -20.26
N GLU A 589 -15.80 -1.87 -19.69
CA GLU A 589 -16.60 -2.97 -19.13
C GLU A 589 -17.22 -3.83 -20.23
N VAL A 590 -17.36 -3.29 -21.46
CA VAL A 590 -17.76 -4.06 -22.62
C VAL A 590 -16.61 -4.97 -23.04
N PRO A 591 -16.82 -6.32 -23.12
CA PRO A 591 -15.76 -7.26 -23.43
C PRO A 591 -15.06 -6.97 -24.74
N ALA A 592 -13.73 -6.93 -24.71
CA ALA A 592 -12.92 -6.84 -25.90
C ALA A 592 -12.98 -8.14 -26.69
N ALA A 593 -13.19 -8.03 -28.02
CA ALA A 593 -13.23 -9.19 -28.89
C ALA A 593 -12.68 -8.83 -30.29
N SER A 594 -12.08 -9.81 -30.96
CA SER A 594 -11.57 -9.62 -32.32
C SER A 594 -12.70 -9.28 -33.30
N LEU A 595 -12.32 -8.72 -34.46
CA LEU A 595 -13.28 -8.35 -35.52
C LEU A 595 -14.23 -9.49 -35.90
N GLN A 596 -13.77 -10.75 -35.93
CA GLN A 596 -14.55 -11.92 -36.35
C GLN A 596 -15.38 -12.56 -35.23
N ALA A 597 -15.14 -12.21 -33.97
CA ALA A 597 -15.86 -12.81 -32.85
C ALA A 597 -17.31 -12.32 -32.78
N LYS A 598 -18.24 -13.18 -32.34
CA LYS A 598 -19.67 -12.87 -32.21
C LYS A 598 -19.98 -11.81 -31.12
N GLY A 599 -19.10 -11.64 -30.13
CA GLY A 599 -19.37 -10.82 -28.95
C GLY A 599 -20.17 -11.57 -27.88
N VAL A 600 -20.68 -10.82 -26.91
CA VAL A 600 -21.41 -11.35 -25.74
C VAL A 600 -22.85 -10.83 -25.80
N ALA A 601 -23.82 -11.65 -25.41
CA ALA A 601 -25.21 -11.22 -25.31
C ALA A 601 -25.33 -10.10 -24.26
N ALA A 602 -25.99 -9.01 -24.59
CA ALA A 602 -26.13 -7.82 -23.72
C ALA A 602 -26.77 -8.15 -22.36
N VAL A 603 -27.60 -9.19 -22.29
CA VAL A 603 -28.20 -9.68 -21.02
C VAL A 603 -27.14 -10.15 -20.01
N ASN A 604 -25.96 -10.53 -20.46
CA ASN A 604 -24.84 -10.91 -19.57
C ASN A 604 -24.11 -9.70 -18.97
N LEU A 605 -24.31 -8.51 -19.54
CA LEU A 605 -23.70 -7.26 -19.07
C LEU A 605 -24.70 -6.37 -18.33
N LEU A 606 -25.94 -6.37 -18.78
CA LEU A 606 -27.01 -5.51 -18.29
C LEU A 606 -28.15 -6.37 -17.74
N GLN A 607 -28.76 -5.94 -16.65
CA GLN A 607 -29.94 -6.64 -16.06
C GLN A 607 -31.20 -6.35 -16.87
N LEU A 608 -31.26 -6.91 -18.10
CA LEU A 608 -32.39 -6.77 -18.99
C LEU A 608 -33.55 -7.69 -18.54
N GLN A 609 -34.78 -7.20 -18.74
CA GLN A 609 -35.99 -7.99 -18.54
C GLN A 609 -36.24 -8.91 -19.75
N PRO A 610 -37.15 -9.94 -19.64
CA PRO A 610 -37.56 -10.73 -20.80
C PRO A 610 -38.07 -9.81 -21.92
N GLU A 611 -37.68 -10.08 -23.16
CA GLU A 611 -38.01 -9.29 -24.38
C GLU A 611 -37.51 -7.83 -24.38
N GLU A 612 -36.68 -7.43 -23.42
CA GLU A 612 -36.04 -6.12 -23.40
C GLU A 612 -34.79 -6.13 -24.29
N LYS A 613 -34.72 -5.20 -25.24
CA LYS A 613 -33.62 -5.04 -26.18
C LYS A 613 -33.03 -3.64 -26.10
N ILE A 614 -31.71 -3.52 -26.31
CA ILE A 614 -31.04 -2.25 -26.45
C ILE A 614 -31.46 -1.63 -27.79
N THR A 615 -31.89 -0.37 -27.77
CA THR A 615 -32.33 0.36 -28.98
C THR A 615 -31.43 1.51 -29.33
N SER A 616 -30.65 2.03 -28.36
CA SER A 616 -29.69 3.10 -28.64
C SER A 616 -28.56 3.11 -27.61
N ILE A 617 -27.34 3.41 -28.10
CA ILE A 617 -26.18 3.63 -27.26
C ILE A 617 -25.71 5.07 -27.43
N ILE A 618 -25.60 5.83 -26.34
CA ILE A 618 -25.11 7.20 -26.33
C ILE A 618 -23.78 7.27 -25.58
N LYS A 619 -22.75 7.81 -26.24
CA LYS A 619 -21.45 8.08 -25.64
C LYS A 619 -21.52 9.37 -24.84
N LEU A 620 -20.92 9.34 -23.62
CA LEU A 620 -20.62 10.49 -22.80
C LEU A 620 -19.12 10.53 -22.54
N GLU A 621 -18.48 11.60 -22.95
CA GLU A 621 -17.04 11.79 -22.73
C GLU A 621 -16.75 12.03 -21.23
N LYS A 622 -15.58 11.57 -20.77
CA LYS A 622 -15.17 11.55 -19.37
C LYS A 622 -15.23 12.94 -18.69
N ASP A 623 -14.87 14.00 -19.42
CA ASP A 623 -14.63 15.34 -18.85
C ASP A 623 -15.58 16.43 -19.37
N THR A 624 -16.69 16.07 -20.04
CA THR A 624 -17.66 17.06 -20.52
C THR A 624 -18.64 17.48 -19.44
N ASN A 625 -18.77 18.81 -19.23
CA ASN A 625 -19.88 19.39 -18.48
C ASN A 625 -21.19 18.94 -19.13
N ASP A 626 -22.04 18.29 -18.36
CA ASP A 626 -23.31 17.69 -18.80
C ASP A 626 -24.43 18.70 -19.00
N ASP A 627 -24.19 19.84 -19.68
CA ASP A 627 -25.14 20.93 -19.88
C ASP A 627 -26.12 20.72 -21.06
N GLY A 628 -26.22 19.51 -21.60
CA GLY A 628 -27.14 19.19 -22.69
C GLY A 628 -28.40 18.49 -22.28
N TYR A 629 -29.15 18.08 -23.30
CA TYR A 629 -30.39 17.32 -23.15
C TYR A 629 -30.30 16.01 -23.93
N LEU A 630 -31.06 15.02 -23.49
CA LEU A 630 -31.41 13.83 -24.29
C LEU A 630 -32.79 14.01 -24.86
N PHE A 631 -32.87 14.00 -26.20
CA PHE A 631 -34.12 14.02 -26.92
C PHE A 631 -34.46 12.60 -27.38
N MET A 632 -35.64 12.13 -27.00
CA MET A 632 -36.09 10.74 -27.17
C MET A 632 -37.36 10.73 -28.04
N THR A 633 -37.47 9.69 -28.87
CA THR A 633 -38.65 9.48 -29.72
C THR A 633 -39.04 8.00 -29.72
N THR A 634 -40.37 7.75 -29.60
CA THR A 634 -40.97 6.39 -29.65
C THR A 634 -41.49 6.09 -31.06
N ILE A 635 -41.74 4.80 -31.32
CA ILE A 635 -42.26 4.32 -32.62
C ILE A 635 -43.67 4.92 -32.94
N ARG A 636 -44.44 5.32 -31.91
CA ARG A 636 -45.74 5.97 -32.05
C ARG A 636 -45.68 7.50 -32.07
N GLY A 637 -44.49 8.08 -32.17
CA GLY A 637 -44.30 9.51 -32.36
C GLY A 637 -44.43 10.35 -31.08
N THR A 638 -44.33 9.76 -29.90
CA THR A 638 -44.19 10.47 -28.64
C THR A 638 -42.72 10.93 -28.52
N VAL A 639 -42.53 12.20 -28.15
CA VAL A 639 -41.18 12.75 -27.95
C VAL A 639 -41.02 13.26 -26.51
N LYS A 640 -39.78 13.27 -26.03
CA LYS A 640 -39.43 13.73 -24.69
C LYS A 640 -38.03 14.35 -24.69
N LYS A 641 -37.88 15.45 -23.97
CA LYS A 641 -36.63 16.15 -23.70
C LYS A 641 -36.32 16.07 -22.21
N THR A 642 -35.15 15.58 -21.86
CA THR A 642 -34.73 15.43 -20.45
C THR A 642 -33.31 15.96 -20.29
N PRO A 643 -32.98 16.76 -19.23
CA PRO A 643 -31.65 17.22 -18.96
C PRO A 643 -30.67 16.04 -18.77
N LEU A 644 -29.48 16.12 -19.36
CA LEU A 644 -28.47 15.04 -19.31
C LEU A 644 -28.01 14.75 -17.87
N LYS A 645 -27.93 15.80 -17.03
CA LYS A 645 -27.61 15.68 -15.59
C LYS A 645 -28.54 14.75 -14.81
N ASP A 646 -29.76 14.52 -15.27
CA ASP A 646 -30.71 13.60 -14.63
C ASP A 646 -30.28 12.15 -14.76
N TYR A 647 -29.30 11.86 -15.63
CA TYR A 647 -28.71 10.52 -15.85
C TYR A 647 -27.32 10.36 -15.26
N ALA A 648 -26.84 11.32 -14.46
CA ALA A 648 -25.52 11.24 -13.82
C ALA A 648 -25.37 10.03 -12.89
N ASN A 649 -26.44 9.64 -12.19
CA ASN A 649 -26.43 8.53 -11.23
C ASN A 649 -27.42 7.42 -11.65
N ILE A 650 -26.89 6.41 -12.38
CA ILE A 650 -27.68 5.25 -12.81
C ILE A 650 -27.20 4.04 -11.99
N ARG A 651 -28.15 3.36 -11.35
CA ARG A 651 -27.89 2.12 -10.61
C ARG A 651 -27.69 0.95 -11.57
N THR A 652 -27.03 -0.11 -11.12
CA THR A 652 -26.78 -1.33 -11.92
C THR A 652 -28.03 -2.02 -12.45
N ASN A 653 -29.16 -1.88 -11.73
CA ASN A 653 -30.46 -2.40 -12.17
C ASN A 653 -31.16 -1.50 -13.19
N GLY A 654 -30.52 -0.44 -13.67
CA GLY A 654 -31.09 0.52 -14.62
C GLY A 654 -32.07 1.52 -13.99
N LEU A 655 -32.44 2.53 -14.77
CA LEU A 655 -33.41 3.56 -14.41
C LEU A 655 -34.47 3.70 -15.51
N ILE A 656 -35.68 4.14 -15.16
CA ILE A 656 -36.68 4.52 -16.12
C ILE A 656 -36.27 5.84 -16.81
N ALA A 657 -36.09 5.83 -18.11
CA ALA A 657 -35.76 6.97 -18.95
C ALA A 657 -37.02 7.65 -19.49
N ILE A 658 -38.06 6.90 -19.82
CA ILE A 658 -39.35 7.37 -20.29
C ILE A 658 -40.43 6.38 -19.87
N LYS A 659 -41.61 6.87 -19.47
CA LYS A 659 -42.77 6.02 -19.27
C LYS A 659 -43.50 5.87 -20.62
N LEU A 660 -43.59 4.64 -21.08
CA LEU A 660 -44.22 4.26 -22.35
C LEU A 660 -45.70 3.94 -22.19
N ASP A 661 -46.46 4.10 -23.26
CA ASP A 661 -47.80 3.58 -23.41
C ASP A 661 -47.77 2.11 -23.79
N ASP A 662 -48.88 1.41 -23.56
CA ASP A 662 -49.04 -0.01 -23.92
C ASP A 662 -48.79 -0.22 -25.43
N GLY A 663 -47.82 -1.05 -25.74
CA GLY A 663 -47.45 -1.38 -27.12
C GLY A 663 -46.68 -0.26 -27.84
N ASP A 664 -46.15 0.75 -27.13
CA ASP A 664 -45.18 1.71 -27.67
C ASP A 664 -43.77 1.31 -27.27
N GLU A 665 -42.77 1.70 -28.06
CA GLU A 665 -41.34 1.39 -27.81
C GLU A 665 -40.49 2.65 -27.98
N LEU A 666 -39.51 2.82 -27.09
CA LEU A 666 -38.46 3.84 -27.22
C LEU A 666 -37.41 3.34 -28.25
N ARG A 667 -37.11 4.15 -29.28
CA ARG A 667 -36.17 3.71 -30.29
C ARG A 667 -35.07 4.70 -30.64
N TRP A 668 -35.31 5.96 -30.69
CA TRP A 668 -34.35 6.97 -31.07
C TRP A 668 -34.04 7.90 -29.90
N ILE A 669 -32.78 8.11 -29.64
CA ILE A 669 -32.27 9.01 -28.63
C ILE A 669 -31.05 9.76 -29.19
N GLN A 670 -31.05 11.08 -29.04
CA GLN A 670 -29.98 11.93 -29.47
C GLN A 670 -29.62 12.96 -28.38
N LYS A 671 -28.36 13.35 -28.33
CA LYS A 671 -27.89 14.45 -27.48
C LYS A 671 -28.16 15.76 -28.20
N THR A 672 -28.73 16.73 -27.48
CA THR A 672 -29.10 18.05 -28.02
C THR A 672 -28.63 19.16 -27.11
N THR A 673 -28.52 20.39 -27.65
CA THR A 673 -28.06 21.56 -26.91
C THR A 673 -29.19 22.39 -26.26
N GLY A 674 -30.44 22.13 -26.60
CA GLY A 674 -31.60 22.90 -26.14
C GLY A 674 -32.22 23.77 -27.21
N GLU A 675 -31.53 24.03 -28.30
CA GLU A 675 -31.95 24.97 -29.40
C GLU A 675 -32.00 24.29 -30.78
N ASN A 676 -31.75 22.98 -30.84
CA ASN A 676 -31.67 22.26 -32.10
C ASN A 676 -33.08 22.03 -32.74
N ASP A 677 -33.12 21.92 -34.04
CA ASP A 677 -34.29 21.40 -34.74
C ASP A 677 -34.26 19.88 -34.80
N ILE A 678 -35.41 19.29 -34.55
CA ILE A 678 -35.60 17.83 -34.59
C ILE A 678 -36.42 17.51 -35.81
N ILE A 679 -35.96 16.49 -36.58
CA ILE A 679 -36.72 15.91 -37.66
C ILE A 679 -37.18 14.52 -37.28
N VAL A 680 -38.50 14.24 -37.36
CA VAL A 680 -39.13 12.95 -37.14
C VAL A 680 -39.76 12.47 -38.46
N SER A 681 -39.35 11.29 -38.90
CA SER A 681 -39.76 10.73 -40.19
C SER A 681 -40.55 9.44 -40.03
N THR A 682 -41.50 9.19 -40.95
CA THR A 682 -42.40 8.06 -40.87
C THR A 682 -42.26 7.10 -42.05
N SER A 683 -42.64 5.85 -41.86
CA SER A 683 -42.61 4.79 -42.88
C SER A 683 -43.44 5.14 -44.13
N ALA A 684 -44.49 5.87 -43.98
CA ALA A 684 -45.34 6.35 -45.08
C ALA A 684 -44.72 7.55 -45.86
N GLY A 685 -43.48 7.93 -45.56
CA GLY A 685 -42.72 8.95 -46.25
C GLY A 685 -43.09 10.37 -45.85
N GLN A 686 -43.59 10.62 -44.65
CA GLN A 686 -43.79 11.93 -44.06
C GLN A 686 -42.63 12.30 -43.20
N ALA A 687 -42.31 13.59 -43.05
CA ALA A 687 -41.38 14.10 -42.06
C ALA A 687 -41.87 15.41 -41.45
N ILE A 688 -41.69 15.58 -40.17
CA ILE A 688 -41.98 16.82 -39.47
C ILE A 688 -40.69 17.33 -38.83
N ARG A 689 -40.33 18.58 -39.13
CA ARG A 689 -39.24 19.31 -38.50
C ARG A 689 -39.85 20.32 -37.55
N PHE A 690 -39.34 20.37 -36.29
CA PHE A 690 -39.75 21.34 -35.30
C PHE A 690 -38.57 21.65 -34.34
N ASN A 691 -38.64 22.83 -33.72
CA ASN A 691 -37.59 23.18 -32.74
C ASN A 691 -37.79 22.39 -31.44
N GLU A 692 -36.69 21.85 -30.86
CA GLU A 692 -36.76 21.10 -29.61
C GLU A 692 -37.28 21.93 -28.41
N ALA A 693 -37.26 23.28 -28.49
CA ALA A 693 -37.83 24.15 -27.46
C ALA A 693 -39.34 23.98 -27.35
N ASP A 694 -40.03 23.53 -28.42
CA ASP A 694 -41.46 23.20 -28.40
C ASP A 694 -41.76 22.01 -27.43
N ALA A 695 -40.78 21.18 -27.12
CA ALA A 695 -40.85 20.15 -26.11
C ALA A 695 -40.17 20.63 -24.80
N ARG A 696 -40.98 21.00 -23.82
CA ARG A 696 -40.42 21.45 -22.52
C ARG A 696 -39.57 20.34 -21.88
N PRO A 697 -38.48 20.69 -21.17
CA PRO A 697 -37.71 19.70 -20.39
C PRO A 697 -38.60 18.99 -19.36
N MET A 698 -38.47 17.67 -19.25
CA MET A 698 -39.30 16.83 -18.38
C MET A 698 -38.41 15.86 -17.61
N GLY A 699 -38.82 15.53 -16.38
CA GLY A 699 -38.12 14.56 -15.55
C GLY A 699 -38.16 13.15 -16.13
N ARG A 700 -37.23 12.26 -15.72
CA ARG A 700 -36.99 10.92 -16.24
C ARG A 700 -38.24 10.06 -16.39
N ALA A 701 -39.10 9.98 -15.37
CA ALA A 701 -40.28 9.13 -15.35
C ALA A 701 -41.48 9.71 -16.10
N ALA A 702 -41.37 10.87 -16.77
CA ALA A 702 -42.43 11.46 -17.52
C ALA A 702 -42.68 10.67 -18.82
N ARG A 703 -43.94 10.68 -19.29
CA ARG A 703 -44.43 10.00 -20.51
C ARG A 703 -43.94 10.70 -21.80
N GLY A 704 -43.70 11.97 -21.78
CA GLY A 704 -43.44 12.76 -22.99
C GLY A 704 -44.68 13.47 -23.57
N VAL A 705 -44.51 14.02 -24.76
CA VAL A 705 -45.55 14.78 -25.47
C VAL A 705 -45.60 14.30 -26.94
N ARG A 706 -46.70 14.54 -27.61
CA ARG A 706 -46.84 14.16 -29.04
C ARG A 706 -45.86 15.00 -29.89
N GLY A 707 -44.94 14.32 -30.59
CA GLY A 707 -43.98 14.87 -31.54
C GLY A 707 -44.54 14.93 -32.96
N ALA A 708 -45.12 13.81 -33.40
CA ALA A 708 -45.73 13.65 -34.71
C ALA A 708 -47.12 12.99 -34.60
N ARG A 709 -48.05 13.38 -35.50
CA ARG A 709 -49.34 12.70 -35.66
C ARG A 709 -49.18 11.69 -36.80
N LEU A 710 -49.22 10.39 -36.47
CA LEU A 710 -49.14 9.32 -37.44
C LEU A 710 -50.48 9.06 -38.14
N ARG A 711 -50.38 8.66 -39.37
CA ARG A 711 -51.55 8.10 -40.14
C ARG A 711 -51.87 6.68 -39.67
N PRO A 712 -53.07 6.16 -39.97
CA PRO A 712 -53.33 4.74 -39.66
C PRO A 712 -52.25 3.83 -40.30
N ASN A 713 -51.74 2.87 -39.55
CA ASN A 713 -50.71 1.93 -39.94
C ASN A 713 -49.34 2.52 -40.29
N ASP A 714 -49.09 3.78 -39.87
CA ASP A 714 -47.79 4.45 -40.02
C ASP A 714 -46.98 4.38 -38.73
N THR A 715 -45.67 4.34 -38.82
CA THR A 715 -44.76 4.30 -37.70
C THR A 715 -43.62 5.27 -37.91
N VAL A 716 -43.04 5.78 -36.84
CA VAL A 716 -41.76 6.49 -36.94
C VAL A 716 -40.67 5.52 -37.36
N VAL A 717 -39.82 5.97 -38.30
CA VAL A 717 -38.66 5.20 -38.80
C VAL A 717 -37.33 5.96 -38.65
N GLY A 718 -37.37 7.15 -38.12
CA GLY A 718 -36.15 7.95 -37.88
C GLY A 718 -36.44 9.20 -37.08
N MET A 719 -35.57 9.54 -36.19
CA MET A 719 -35.45 10.83 -35.54
C MET A 719 -34.02 11.26 -35.59
N ASP A 720 -33.78 12.51 -36.01
CA ASP A 720 -32.42 13.05 -36.01
C ASP A 720 -32.41 14.54 -35.69
N VAL A 721 -31.22 15.08 -35.43
CA VAL A 721 -31.00 16.48 -35.09
C VAL A 721 -30.52 17.26 -36.32
N VAL A 722 -31.16 18.33 -36.60
CA VAL A 722 -30.78 19.27 -37.68
C VAL A 722 -30.13 20.48 -37.03
N ARG A 723 -28.85 20.67 -37.29
CA ARG A 723 -28.03 21.73 -36.69
C ARG A 723 -27.90 22.98 -37.60
N ALA A 724 -28.09 22.80 -38.91
CA ALA A 724 -28.03 23.87 -39.90
C ALA A 724 -28.93 23.59 -41.11
N ASP A 725 -29.42 24.62 -41.78
CA ASP A 725 -30.31 24.50 -42.94
C ASP A 725 -29.66 23.89 -44.17
N ASP A 726 -28.36 24.02 -44.35
CA ASP A 726 -27.58 23.44 -45.42
C ASP A 726 -27.25 21.95 -45.18
N GLN A 727 -27.54 21.45 -43.99
CA GLN A 727 -27.30 20.05 -43.60
C GLN A 727 -28.05 19.10 -44.53
N ARG A 728 -27.39 18.01 -44.94
CA ARG A 728 -27.92 17.02 -45.82
C ARG A 728 -28.64 15.90 -45.06
N LEU A 729 -29.77 15.44 -45.59
CA LEU A 729 -30.54 14.32 -45.05
C LEU A 729 -30.53 13.16 -46.02
N LEU A 730 -30.08 12.00 -45.59
CA LEU A 730 -30.16 10.74 -46.35
C LEU A 730 -31.51 10.10 -46.12
N VAL A 731 -32.18 9.73 -47.18
CA VAL A 731 -33.50 9.04 -47.18
C VAL A 731 -33.32 7.70 -47.87
N ILE A 732 -33.59 6.59 -47.20
CA ILE A 732 -33.52 5.24 -47.76
C ILE A 732 -34.86 4.51 -47.60
N SER A 733 -35.26 3.82 -48.67
CA SER A 733 -36.45 3.00 -48.67
C SER A 733 -36.17 1.50 -48.69
N GLN A 734 -37.15 0.74 -48.31
CA GLN A 734 -37.07 -0.73 -48.14
C GLN A 734 -36.57 -1.47 -49.36
N GLN A 735 -36.91 -1.02 -50.57
CA GLN A 735 -36.47 -1.66 -51.83
C GLN A 735 -35.10 -1.10 -52.36
N GLY A 736 -34.28 -0.50 -51.46
CA GLY A 736 -32.92 -0.03 -51.77
C GLY A 736 -32.88 1.25 -52.62
N TYR A 737 -33.96 2.01 -52.71
CA TYR A 737 -33.96 3.35 -53.29
C TYR A 737 -33.59 4.38 -52.23
N GLY A 738 -32.85 5.39 -52.61
CA GLY A 738 -32.51 6.48 -51.73
C GLY A 738 -32.08 7.74 -52.42
N LYS A 739 -31.91 8.78 -51.63
CA LYS A 739 -31.46 10.10 -52.08
C LYS A 739 -30.90 10.89 -50.93
N VAL A 740 -30.13 11.91 -51.23
CA VAL A 740 -29.78 12.98 -50.30
C VAL A 740 -30.70 14.16 -50.56
N THR A 741 -31.16 14.84 -49.56
CA THR A 741 -31.96 16.09 -49.64
C THR A 741 -31.47 17.11 -48.62
N LYS A 742 -31.63 18.41 -48.90
CA LYS A 742 -31.21 19.47 -47.95
C LYS A 742 -32.24 19.64 -46.83
N ALA A 743 -31.82 19.92 -45.61
CA ALA A 743 -32.69 20.18 -44.47
C ALA A 743 -33.57 21.41 -44.68
N ALA A 744 -33.07 22.43 -45.44
CA ALA A 744 -33.86 23.59 -45.83
C ALA A 744 -35.14 23.25 -46.58
N ASN A 745 -35.26 22.10 -47.26
CA ASN A 745 -36.46 21.62 -47.90
C ASN A 745 -37.58 21.23 -46.89
N PHE A 746 -37.28 21.18 -45.63
CA PHE A 746 -38.21 20.87 -44.53
C PHE A 746 -38.38 22.11 -43.65
N PRO A 747 -39.36 22.97 -43.89
CA PRO A 747 -39.64 24.13 -43.05
C PRO A 747 -39.93 23.66 -41.62
N SER A 748 -39.52 24.45 -40.65
CA SER A 748 -39.81 24.16 -39.26
C SER A 748 -41.27 24.44 -38.95
N HIS A 749 -41.95 23.54 -38.29
CA HIS A 749 -43.32 23.56 -37.87
C HIS A 749 -43.47 23.41 -36.37
N LYS A 750 -44.66 23.63 -35.82
CA LYS A 750 -44.94 23.21 -34.44
C LYS A 750 -45.05 21.69 -34.34
N ARG A 751 -44.56 21.09 -33.25
CA ARG A 751 -44.66 19.64 -33.00
C ARG A 751 -46.13 19.15 -33.03
N GLY A 752 -46.31 17.88 -33.25
CA GLY A 752 -47.60 17.18 -33.18
C GLY A 752 -48.45 17.27 -34.45
N GLY A 753 -47.88 17.81 -35.56
CA GLY A 753 -48.49 17.77 -36.91
C GLY A 753 -48.27 16.46 -37.64
N VAL A 754 -48.86 16.29 -38.83
CA VAL A 754 -48.68 15.15 -39.72
C VAL A 754 -47.34 15.21 -40.48
N GLY A 755 -46.74 16.41 -40.55
CA GLY A 755 -45.53 16.66 -41.33
C GLY A 755 -45.83 16.85 -42.83
N ILE A 756 -44.78 16.89 -43.63
CA ILE A 756 -44.80 17.06 -45.07
C ILE A 756 -44.13 15.87 -45.75
N LYS A 757 -44.39 15.67 -47.05
CA LYS A 757 -43.75 14.57 -47.83
C LYS A 757 -42.24 14.68 -47.81
N ALA A 758 -41.57 13.67 -47.35
CA ALA A 758 -40.10 13.49 -47.41
C ALA A 758 -39.66 12.66 -48.64
N ALA A 759 -40.49 11.71 -49.02
CA ALA A 759 -40.31 10.89 -50.21
C ALA A 759 -41.64 10.43 -50.77
N VAL A 760 -41.63 10.01 -52.05
CA VAL A 760 -42.76 9.35 -52.67
C VAL A 760 -42.62 7.83 -52.47
N VAL A 761 -43.51 7.26 -51.65
CA VAL A 761 -43.58 5.85 -51.39
C VAL A 761 -44.49 5.21 -52.44
N THR A 762 -43.98 4.18 -53.14
CA THR A 762 -44.67 3.41 -54.15
C THR A 762 -44.44 1.93 -54.01
N ALA A 763 -45.15 1.06 -54.69
CA ALA A 763 -44.85 -0.37 -54.68
C ALA A 763 -43.41 -0.70 -55.13
N LYS A 764 -42.80 0.16 -55.95
CA LYS A 764 -41.44 0.03 -56.43
C LYS A 764 -40.38 0.36 -55.38
N THR A 765 -40.63 1.33 -54.55
CA THR A 765 -39.69 1.80 -53.54
C THR A 765 -39.91 1.14 -52.20
N GLY A 766 -41.10 0.68 -51.92
CA GLY A 766 -41.50 0.27 -50.57
C GLY A 766 -41.55 1.39 -49.58
N PRO A 767 -41.89 1.17 -48.32
CA PRO A 767 -41.89 2.17 -47.24
C PRO A 767 -40.51 2.67 -46.98
N ILE A 768 -40.39 3.84 -46.33
CA ILE A 768 -39.10 4.37 -45.87
C ILE A 768 -38.60 3.56 -44.68
N VAL A 769 -37.29 3.22 -44.71
CA VAL A 769 -36.62 2.49 -43.62
C VAL A 769 -35.93 3.47 -42.68
N THR A 770 -35.31 4.52 -43.27
CA THR A 770 -34.62 5.48 -42.40
C THR A 770 -34.49 6.86 -43.07
N VAL A 771 -34.45 7.91 -42.26
CA VAL A 771 -34.01 9.24 -42.64
C VAL A 771 -32.96 9.66 -41.60
N ARG A 772 -31.72 9.94 -42.07
CA ARG A 772 -30.64 10.28 -41.23
C ARG A 772 -29.99 11.60 -41.63
N SER A 773 -29.64 12.41 -40.66
CA SER A 773 -28.85 13.60 -40.84
C SER A 773 -27.40 13.23 -41.12
N LEU A 774 -26.80 13.90 -42.13
CA LEU A 774 -25.42 13.71 -42.52
C LEU A 774 -24.59 14.85 -41.91
N GLU A 775 -23.69 14.51 -41.04
CA GLU A 775 -22.67 15.42 -40.51
C GLU A 775 -21.57 15.65 -41.57
N ALA A 776 -20.75 16.69 -41.40
CA ALA A 776 -19.75 17.07 -42.40
C ALA A 776 -18.64 16.03 -42.59
N ASP A 777 -18.38 15.24 -41.58
CA ASP A 777 -17.38 14.18 -41.52
C ASP A 777 -17.85 12.84 -42.09
N ILE A 778 -19.11 12.70 -42.53
CA ILE A 778 -19.62 11.45 -43.10
C ILE A 778 -19.35 11.42 -44.62
N ASP A 779 -18.62 10.40 -45.08
CA ASP A 779 -18.27 10.22 -46.50
C ASP A 779 -18.94 9.00 -47.14
N GLU A 780 -19.39 8.02 -46.33
CA GLU A 780 -19.90 6.76 -46.90
C GLU A 780 -21.14 6.24 -46.12
N VAL A 781 -21.94 5.46 -46.83
CA VAL A 781 -23.14 4.77 -46.31
C VAL A 781 -22.95 3.27 -46.44
N LEU A 782 -23.17 2.55 -45.35
CA LEU A 782 -23.24 1.09 -45.31
C LEU A 782 -24.71 0.69 -45.27
N MET A 783 -25.17 -0.10 -46.23
CA MET A 783 -26.51 -0.65 -46.25
C MET A 783 -26.44 -2.16 -46.16
N ILE A 784 -27.33 -2.72 -45.35
CA ILE A 784 -27.42 -4.17 -45.12
C ILE A 784 -28.84 -4.63 -45.34
N SER A 785 -29.00 -5.73 -46.09
CA SER A 785 -30.32 -6.33 -46.34
C SER A 785 -30.67 -7.41 -45.32
N ASP A 786 -31.96 -7.77 -45.24
CA ASP A 786 -32.46 -8.83 -44.36
C ASP A 786 -31.76 -10.18 -44.60
N LYS A 787 -31.32 -10.44 -45.82
CA LYS A 787 -30.57 -11.66 -46.20
C LYS A 787 -29.05 -11.52 -46.01
N GLY A 788 -28.57 -10.45 -45.35
CA GLY A 788 -27.17 -10.24 -45.00
C GLY A 788 -26.32 -9.71 -46.14
N GLN A 789 -26.89 -9.30 -47.24
CA GLN A 789 -26.19 -8.64 -48.36
C GLN A 789 -25.76 -7.22 -47.94
N THR A 790 -24.48 -6.91 -48.01
CA THR A 790 -23.94 -5.61 -47.58
C THR A 790 -23.36 -4.83 -48.78
N ILE A 791 -23.71 -3.55 -48.87
CA ILE A 791 -23.12 -2.62 -49.84
C ILE A 791 -22.57 -1.37 -49.10
N ARG A 792 -21.45 -0.89 -49.57
CA ARG A 792 -20.83 0.35 -49.10
C ARG A 792 -20.79 1.33 -50.31
N VAL A 793 -21.38 2.52 -50.12
CA VAL A 793 -21.55 3.51 -51.18
C VAL A 793 -21.05 4.86 -50.70
N GLY A 794 -20.26 5.54 -51.52
CA GLY A 794 -19.83 6.92 -51.25
C GLY A 794 -21.02 7.88 -51.31
N LEU A 795 -21.11 8.80 -50.34
CA LEU A 795 -22.17 9.83 -50.37
C LEU A 795 -22.15 10.69 -51.62
N LYS A 796 -21.03 10.85 -52.29
CA LYS A 796 -20.86 11.56 -53.56
C LYS A 796 -21.62 10.88 -54.70
N ASP A 797 -21.84 9.57 -54.59
CA ASP A 797 -22.52 8.76 -55.61
C ASP A 797 -24.07 8.80 -55.45
N ILE A 798 -24.57 9.35 -54.31
CA ILE A 798 -25.98 9.47 -54.04
C ILE A 798 -26.44 10.90 -54.41
N PRO A 799 -27.35 11.06 -55.39
CA PRO A 799 -27.71 12.40 -55.84
C PRO A 799 -28.51 13.19 -54.82
N VAL A 800 -28.23 14.51 -54.79
CA VAL A 800 -29.00 15.46 -54.00
C VAL A 800 -30.28 15.81 -54.76
N LEU A 801 -31.46 15.40 -54.27
CA LEU A 801 -32.76 15.56 -54.95
C LEU A 801 -33.75 16.29 -54.03
N GLY A 802 -34.80 16.82 -54.66
CA GLY A 802 -35.92 17.45 -53.93
C GLY A 802 -36.68 16.43 -53.08
N ARG A 803 -37.33 16.92 -52.01
CA ARG A 803 -38.01 16.06 -51.03
C ARG A 803 -39.13 15.18 -51.61
N THR A 804 -39.82 15.61 -52.65
CA THR A 804 -40.98 14.91 -53.28
C THR A 804 -40.59 13.91 -54.37
N THR A 805 -39.34 13.45 -54.43
CA THR A 805 -38.85 12.48 -55.40
C THR A 805 -38.76 11.06 -54.80
N GLN A 806 -38.71 10.03 -55.65
CA GLN A 806 -38.52 8.61 -55.25
C GLN A 806 -37.07 8.25 -54.90
N GLY A 807 -36.08 9.07 -55.30
CA GLY A 807 -34.68 8.74 -55.24
C GLY A 807 -34.20 7.83 -56.36
N VAL A 808 -32.93 7.41 -56.28
CA VAL A 808 -32.31 6.46 -57.20
C VAL A 808 -32.09 5.09 -56.50
N ARG A 809 -31.87 4.05 -57.31
CA ARG A 809 -31.55 2.73 -56.74
C ARG A 809 -30.09 2.76 -56.23
N ILE A 810 -29.89 2.67 -54.96
CA ILE A 810 -28.57 2.62 -54.31
C ILE A 810 -28.14 1.16 -54.14
N MET A 811 -29.05 0.29 -53.74
CA MET A 811 -28.80 -1.14 -53.54
C MET A 811 -29.72 -1.98 -54.43
N LYS A 812 -29.13 -2.93 -55.18
CA LYS A 812 -29.93 -3.96 -55.92
C LYS A 812 -30.15 -5.15 -54.99
N LEU A 813 -31.39 -5.36 -54.61
CA LEU A 813 -31.83 -6.46 -53.75
C LEU A 813 -32.26 -7.68 -54.62
N GLY A 814 -32.10 -8.87 -54.05
CA GLY A 814 -32.64 -10.11 -54.58
C GLY A 814 -34.15 -10.23 -54.37
N ASP A 815 -34.75 -11.32 -54.91
CA ASP A 815 -36.17 -11.59 -54.75
C ASP A 815 -36.52 -11.78 -53.27
N ALA A 816 -37.56 -11.11 -52.80
CA ALA A 816 -38.02 -11.13 -51.44
C ALA A 816 -36.95 -10.71 -50.40
N ASP A 817 -36.06 -9.76 -50.73
CA ASP A 817 -35.09 -9.15 -49.83
C ASP A 817 -35.44 -7.67 -49.62
N ALA A 818 -35.04 -7.11 -48.51
CA ALA A 818 -35.33 -5.75 -48.10
C ALA A 818 -34.12 -5.12 -47.39
N VAL A 819 -34.01 -3.81 -47.40
CA VAL A 819 -33.01 -3.11 -46.57
C VAL A 819 -33.41 -3.19 -45.09
N ALA A 820 -32.55 -3.82 -44.31
CA ALA A 820 -32.74 -4.01 -42.88
C ALA A 820 -32.12 -2.88 -42.04
N SER A 821 -30.90 -2.45 -42.39
CA SER A 821 -30.17 -1.46 -41.60
C SER A 821 -29.32 -0.53 -42.51
N VAL A 822 -29.11 0.70 -42.01
CA VAL A 822 -28.29 1.72 -42.69
C VAL A 822 -27.35 2.37 -41.66
N GLY A 823 -26.04 2.20 -41.84
CA GLY A 823 -24.99 2.81 -41.04
C GLY A 823 -24.32 3.97 -41.77
N LEU A 824 -23.86 4.98 -41.05
CA LEU A 824 -23.08 6.07 -41.56
C LEU A 824 -21.60 5.87 -41.18
N VAL A 825 -20.68 6.03 -42.10
CA VAL A 825 -19.26 5.85 -41.88
C VAL A 825 -18.54 7.20 -42.03
N PRO A 826 -17.86 7.68 -40.95
CA PRO A 826 -17.15 8.96 -40.98
C PRO A 826 -15.98 8.93 -41.98
N GLU A 827 -15.66 10.13 -42.54
CA GLU A 827 -14.42 10.36 -43.26
C GLU A 827 -13.24 10.17 -42.31
N ARG A 828 -12.25 9.35 -42.67
CA ARG A 828 -11.05 9.20 -41.83
C ARG A 828 -10.22 10.46 -41.98
N ALA A 829 -9.81 11.08 -40.87
CA ALA A 829 -8.78 12.10 -40.87
C ALA A 829 -7.54 11.51 -41.57
N ASP A 830 -7.20 12.06 -42.75
CA ASP A 830 -5.94 11.74 -43.41
C ASP A 830 -4.83 12.23 -42.48
N GLU A 831 -3.92 11.34 -42.13
CA GLU A 831 -2.62 11.71 -41.59
C GLU A 831 -2.00 12.69 -42.59
N VAL A 832 -1.76 13.91 -42.15
CA VAL A 832 -0.94 14.88 -42.87
C VAL A 832 0.42 14.21 -43.03
N ASP A 833 0.72 13.84 -44.25
CA ASP A 833 2.04 13.38 -44.65
C ASP A 833 3.04 14.49 -44.30
N GLY A 834 3.77 14.26 -43.24
CA GLY A 834 5.00 14.98 -42.93
C GLY A 834 6.06 14.52 -43.92
N GLU A 835 6.04 15.09 -45.09
CA GLU A 835 7.24 15.11 -45.95
C GLU A 835 8.21 16.16 -45.41
N SER A 836 9.47 15.72 -45.37
CA SER A 836 10.73 16.48 -45.42
C SER A 836 11.35 16.88 -44.04
N ALA A 837 12.37 16.25 -43.57
CA ALA A 837 13.81 16.45 -43.86
C ALA A 837 14.62 15.49 -42.96
#